data_ab8ae71fbbea8dafed569874cecad5a7
#
_entry.id   ab8ae71fbbea8dafed569874cecad5a7
#
_cell.length_a   1.000
_cell.length_b   1.000
_cell.length_c   1.000
_cell.angle_alpha   90.00
_cell.angle_beta   90.00
_cell.angle_gamma   90.00
#
_symmetry.space_group_name_H-M   'P 1'
#
loop_
_entity.id
_entity.type
_entity.pdbx_description
1 polymer ?
#
loop_
_entity_poly.entity_id
_entity_poly.type
_entity_poly.pdbx_seq_one_letter_code
_entity_poly.pdbx_strand_id
1 'polypeptide(L)'
;MTTIPHDLQMSYLRAIQKIPGDTANEKLCWIGRLALYQSSSDLEQFPPELLPILNVETAIKKKKHEDITFALKCEDSAIINRAFKAFWFFDGSHKEIVNVRYFFEHLFPYVSVNTRTRIVLTLAHQLSGKDPIFAQEIFTEMVSIYGIQIAYPLIIACNETFTYEIIVQKELVLPINIVKKIFYINPDLVVRFLKLLKPRELNATERNTTPFAIGIDRYKSFLPKLIKKRLEAFIELFEIHETSPPNIILSNKCAEIFLKKAQQHLIQKPQLYIRILPLKKINKDLMEKVFPGLLPTTISDFSTDNMLSYLKHYPRDKQYDLLSKSYKDKYNVDLLDETNNVTPALLQLLPVEERIKQAKIKILEEQNLEENRCQYLFYMENAWICYLPVNEVIPVIKEKLNKTTEKMDRIDLLLQMIYACNVNKDNDALFDFLKYFLDRHKNEDRLVFTKIFDQLSEIYNLPYLNEKLISLILDIVQLCYVKHKFMPVMILVAIIHFKLIHNMPIEELIDMLLESNRRYEFNILTEYPRYERQCLVTFANQIKKKSFKEIYEKKYFFSKLFAAIYDFNNWYKKSCTKIEKMTIRDYPWLMDVIYEILRSGKNSILKNILQENEPELYCSWFPSNIPNACVTSGVAHALLKRDLPNILDNWEEYLANCMKDYNLKHVQRFIKATQWYKDLPIKFFERCMNYIYDKNTDEISSSLVVLALLCHGDELTKLIDPFIPIETTIDINHPNAKNNYEIIKYLLLSMRLSNPPIPLDLIVRLCVGDYLSIGLYTLTSVSRRTSLPKVISIAQKLMSMDVTTRKHGIGLMYMITTMHELTDFLQKTWAIEKDHSVRQILFETFQICFLSDPNPETWSLYCQTVSTLSLDDEALVSEMKLFSKIPSEYVVRYLDLWLKTINDFQGLDDQKKNKYVAKFLATFTESIFNLLSEEFTENILRRF
;
A
#
# COMPACT_ATOMS: atom_id res chain seq x y z
N MET A 1 29.10 -25.67 -20.63
CA MET A 1 28.57 -26.10 -19.32
C MET A 1 29.41 -27.27 -18.85
N THR A 2 30.17 -27.08 -17.80
CA THR A 2 30.97 -28.12 -17.15
C THR A 2 30.07 -29.17 -16.51
N THR A 3 30.49 -30.42 -16.50
CA THR A 3 29.73 -31.54 -15.90
C THR A 3 29.49 -31.31 -14.43
N ILE A 4 28.18 -31.31 -14.03
CA ILE A 4 27.78 -31.20 -12.63
C ILE A 4 28.31 -32.45 -11.87
N PRO A 5 28.92 -32.29 -10.68
CA PRO A 5 29.42 -33.44 -9.93
C PRO A 5 28.32 -34.45 -9.62
N HIS A 6 28.47 -35.68 -10.07
CA HIS A 6 27.51 -36.77 -9.78
C HIS A 6 27.46 -37.13 -8.27
N ASP A 7 28.46 -36.72 -7.48
CA ASP A 7 28.61 -36.98 -6.03
C ASP A 7 28.20 -35.84 -5.11
N LEU A 8 27.15 -35.10 -5.43
CA LEU A 8 26.56 -34.17 -4.46
C LEU A 8 25.96 -34.96 -3.29
N GLN A 9 26.77 -35.16 -2.25
CA GLN A 9 26.29 -35.75 -1.00
C GLN A 9 25.42 -34.72 -0.30
N MET A 10 24.09 -34.98 -0.26
CA MET A 10 23.11 -34.24 0.55
C MET A 10 23.35 -34.54 2.04
N SER A 11 24.56 -34.23 2.56
CA SER A 11 24.94 -34.63 3.91
C SER A 11 24.00 -34.08 4.95
N TYR A 12 23.61 -32.79 4.82
CA TYR A 12 22.73 -32.13 5.77
C TYR A 12 21.28 -32.68 5.72
N LEU A 13 20.68 -32.85 4.53
CA LEU A 13 19.33 -33.43 4.41
C LEU A 13 19.31 -34.90 4.87
N ARG A 14 20.32 -35.68 4.50
CA ARG A 14 20.47 -37.07 4.98
C ARG A 14 20.65 -37.17 6.46
N ALA A 15 21.41 -36.25 7.06
CA ALA A 15 21.57 -36.13 8.51
C ALA A 15 20.21 -35.88 9.20
N ILE A 16 19.37 -34.96 8.69
CA ILE A 16 18.03 -34.73 9.21
C ILE A 16 17.16 -36.00 9.09
N GLN A 17 17.28 -36.77 8.00
CA GLN A 17 16.49 -37.98 7.83
C GLN A 17 16.90 -39.10 8.80
N LYS A 18 18.14 -39.13 9.29
CA LYS A 18 18.60 -40.08 10.32
C LYS A 18 18.01 -39.80 11.71
N ILE A 19 17.52 -38.57 11.97
CA ILE A 19 16.88 -38.24 13.24
C ILE A 19 15.53 -38.97 13.36
N PRO A 20 15.27 -39.67 14.48
CA PRO A 20 14.00 -40.37 14.70
C PRO A 20 12.78 -39.46 14.67
N GLY A 21 11.70 -39.95 14.05
CA GLY A 21 10.44 -39.27 13.88
C GLY A 21 10.14 -38.91 12.41
N ASP A 22 8.86 -38.83 12.06
CA ASP A 22 8.40 -38.57 10.69
C ASP A 22 8.12 -37.07 10.47
N THR A 23 7.86 -36.31 11.55
CA THR A 23 7.52 -34.90 11.50
C THR A 23 8.60 -34.01 12.11
N ALA A 24 8.65 -32.75 11.72
CA ALA A 24 9.54 -31.74 12.30
C ALA A 24 9.47 -31.66 13.83
N ASN A 25 8.25 -31.77 14.37
CA ASN A 25 8.04 -31.69 15.83
C ASN A 25 8.64 -32.90 16.57
N GLU A 26 8.46 -34.11 16.05
CA GLU A 26 9.01 -35.35 16.64
C GLU A 26 10.54 -35.31 16.66
N LYS A 27 11.16 -35.00 15.51
CA LYS A 27 12.63 -34.88 15.38
C LYS A 27 13.20 -33.85 16.35
N LEU A 28 12.58 -32.67 16.43
CA LEU A 28 13.03 -31.60 17.32
C LEU A 28 12.77 -31.91 18.80
N CYS A 29 11.69 -32.62 19.14
CA CYS A 29 11.44 -33.12 20.49
C CYS A 29 12.48 -34.19 20.89
N TRP A 30 12.90 -35.05 19.94
CA TRP A 30 13.94 -36.05 20.18
C TRP A 30 15.30 -35.37 20.45
N ILE A 31 15.74 -34.39 19.63
CA ILE A 31 16.94 -33.59 19.86
C ILE A 31 16.85 -32.88 21.22
N GLY A 32 15.69 -32.34 21.57
CA GLY A 32 15.48 -31.71 22.86
C GLY A 32 15.58 -32.64 24.07
N ARG A 33 15.18 -33.92 23.93
CA ARG A 33 15.37 -34.94 24.97
C ARG A 33 16.84 -35.32 25.08
N LEU A 34 17.54 -35.55 23.98
CA LEU A 34 18.95 -35.84 23.95
C LEU A 34 19.79 -34.75 24.62
N ALA A 35 19.44 -33.47 24.38
CA ALA A 35 20.09 -32.33 25.02
C ALA A 35 19.95 -32.27 26.55
N LEU A 36 18.89 -32.97 27.12
CA LEU A 36 18.70 -33.07 28.55
C LEU A 36 19.48 -34.23 29.17
N TYR A 37 19.34 -35.40 28.57
CA TYR A 37 19.75 -36.65 29.20
C TYR A 37 21.16 -37.13 28.81
N GLN A 38 21.71 -36.66 27.65
CA GLN A 38 23.07 -36.92 27.16
C GLN A 38 23.49 -38.38 27.32
N SER A 39 22.69 -39.36 26.87
CA SER A 39 23.13 -40.76 26.86
C SER A 39 24.34 -40.93 25.90
N SER A 40 25.38 -41.60 26.36
CA SER A 40 26.64 -41.74 25.59
C SER A 40 26.42 -42.44 24.25
N SER A 41 25.53 -43.46 24.21
CA SER A 41 25.21 -44.25 23.02
C SER A 41 24.46 -43.42 21.95
N ASP A 42 23.55 -42.53 22.36
CA ASP A 42 22.79 -41.70 21.41
C ASP A 42 23.62 -40.54 20.85
N LEU A 43 24.58 -40.03 21.61
CA LEU A 43 25.54 -39.02 21.17
C LEU A 43 26.51 -39.54 20.13
N GLU A 44 26.99 -40.79 20.27
CA GLU A 44 27.85 -41.43 19.26
C GLU A 44 27.19 -41.65 17.92
N GLN A 45 25.87 -41.83 17.94
CA GLN A 45 25.05 -42.02 16.71
C GLN A 45 24.50 -40.71 16.13
N PHE A 46 24.68 -39.58 16.80
CA PHE A 46 24.13 -38.29 16.36
C PHE A 46 24.91 -37.74 15.15
N PRO A 47 24.23 -37.34 14.06
CA PRO A 47 24.87 -36.82 12.87
C PRO A 47 25.74 -35.57 13.15
N PRO A 48 27.01 -35.56 12.74
CA PRO A 48 27.92 -34.44 13.03
C PRO A 48 27.45 -33.12 12.39
N GLU A 49 26.77 -33.16 11.26
CA GLU A 49 26.21 -32.01 10.57
C GLU A 49 25.18 -31.26 11.42
N LEU A 50 24.51 -31.94 12.33
CA LEU A 50 23.49 -31.39 13.22
C LEU A 50 23.95 -31.09 14.65
N LEU A 51 25.24 -31.35 14.97
CA LEU A 51 25.82 -31.01 16.27
C LEU A 51 25.58 -29.54 16.69
N PRO A 52 25.68 -28.52 15.80
CA PRO A 52 25.39 -27.15 16.18
C PRO A 52 23.97 -26.95 16.71
N ILE A 53 22.96 -27.67 16.18
CA ILE A 53 21.58 -27.60 16.66
C ILE A 53 21.47 -28.24 18.06
N LEU A 54 22.08 -29.39 18.28
CA LEU A 54 22.11 -30.06 19.58
C LEU A 54 22.81 -29.20 20.65
N ASN A 55 23.93 -28.57 20.28
CA ASN A 55 24.68 -27.68 21.20
C ASN A 55 23.83 -26.50 21.66
N VAL A 56 23.08 -25.86 20.72
CA VAL A 56 22.17 -24.76 21.08
C VAL A 56 21.03 -25.23 21.99
N GLU A 57 20.43 -26.39 21.73
CA GLU A 57 19.36 -26.93 22.60
C GLU A 57 19.92 -27.26 24.00
N THR A 58 21.16 -27.77 24.07
CA THR A 58 21.87 -28.01 25.34
C THR A 58 22.15 -26.68 26.06
N ALA A 59 22.63 -25.68 25.32
CA ALA A 59 22.95 -24.37 25.88
C ALA A 59 21.69 -23.65 26.43
N ILE A 60 20.54 -23.76 25.73
CA ILE A 60 19.26 -23.20 26.21
C ILE A 60 18.90 -23.81 27.57
N LYS A 61 19.04 -25.12 27.72
CA LYS A 61 18.63 -25.84 28.93
C LYS A 61 19.61 -25.71 30.08
N LYS A 62 20.93 -25.76 29.77
CA LYS A 62 22.00 -25.63 30.77
C LYS A 62 22.40 -24.17 31.03
N LYS A 63 21.74 -23.21 30.39
CA LYS A 63 21.98 -21.76 30.51
C LYS A 63 23.45 -21.36 30.21
N LYS A 64 24.05 -21.93 29.16
CA LYS A 64 25.40 -21.61 28.71
C LYS A 64 25.38 -20.41 27.77
N HIS A 65 25.82 -19.26 28.26
CA HIS A 65 25.77 -17.99 27.51
C HIS A 65 26.75 -17.95 26.33
N GLU A 66 27.93 -18.57 26.43
CA GLU A 66 28.93 -18.61 25.36
C GLU A 66 28.43 -19.35 24.11
N ASP A 67 27.78 -20.52 24.33
CA ASP A 67 27.20 -21.32 23.23
C ASP A 67 26.02 -20.61 22.55
N ILE A 68 25.22 -19.88 23.31
CA ILE A 68 24.15 -19.03 22.73
C ILE A 68 24.75 -17.91 21.91
N THR A 69 25.82 -17.26 22.39
CA THR A 69 26.51 -16.20 21.66
C THR A 69 27.13 -16.74 20.38
N PHE A 70 27.76 -17.90 20.43
CA PHE A 70 28.29 -18.58 19.24
C PHE A 70 27.18 -18.88 18.22
N ALA A 71 26.04 -19.39 18.68
CA ALA A 71 24.88 -19.68 17.85
C ALA A 71 24.29 -18.43 17.20
N LEU A 72 24.28 -17.30 17.90
CA LEU A 72 23.80 -16.02 17.35
C LEU A 72 24.76 -15.41 16.32
N LYS A 73 26.05 -15.71 16.42
CA LYS A 73 27.11 -15.29 15.47
C LYS A 73 27.13 -16.14 14.19
N CYS A 74 26.55 -17.34 14.22
CA CYS A 74 26.51 -18.18 13.04
C CYS A 74 25.55 -17.58 11.98
N GLU A 75 25.67 -18.06 10.75
CA GLU A 75 24.88 -17.56 9.62
C GLU A 75 23.67 -18.47 9.29
N ASP A 76 23.57 -19.63 9.94
CA ASP A 76 22.45 -20.55 9.77
C ASP A 76 21.21 -20.08 10.52
N SER A 77 20.16 -19.75 9.76
CA SER A 77 18.89 -19.27 10.33
C SER A 77 18.19 -20.31 11.22
N ALA A 78 18.44 -21.62 11.03
CA ALA A 78 17.84 -22.65 11.88
C ALA A 78 18.45 -22.60 13.28
N ILE A 79 19.78 -22.47 13.37
CA ILE A 79 20.54 -22.36 14.63
C ILE A 79 20.17 -21.04 15.33
N ILE A 80 20.22 -19.91 14.60
CA ILE A 80 19.84 -18.59 15.12
C ILE A 80 18.42 -18.60 15.69
N ASN A 81 17.45 -19.18 14.96
CA ASN A 81 16.06 -19.28 15.42
C ASN A 81 15.91 -20.08 16.70
N ARG A 82 16.77 -21.07 16.91
CA ARG A 82 16.83 -21.85 18.17
C ARG A 82 17.40 -21.01 19.31
N ALA A 83 18.54 -20.33 19.09
CA ALA A 83 19.16 -19.47 20.08
C ALA A 83 18.21 -18.39 20.62
N PHE A 84 17.34 -17.84 19.79
CA PHE A 84 16.31 -16.89 20.22
C PHE A 84 15.24 -17.47 21.19
N LYS A 85 15.20 -18.79 21.40
CA LYS A 85 14.36 -19.41 22.44
C LYS A 85 14.97 -19.36 23.82
N ALA A 86 16.24 -18.97 23.95
CA ALA A 86 16.90 -18.72 25.22
C ALA A 86 16.43 -17.39 25.84
N PHE A 87 15.16 -17.30 26.29
CA PHE A 87 14.59 -16.05 26.78
C PHE A 87 15.36 -15.46 27.96
N TRP A 88 15.93 -16.31 28.82
CA TRP A 88 16.79 -15.92 29.93
C TRP A 88 18.03 -15.11 29.52
N PHE A 89 18.51 -15.27 28.30
CA PHE A 89 19.64 -14.52 27.74
C PHE A 89 19.29 -13.04 27.42
N PHE A 90 17.99 -12.75 27.19
CA PHE A 90 17.51 -11.45 26.74
C PHE A 90 16.65 -10.71 27.79
N ASP A 91 16.25 -11.33 28.90
CA ASP A 91 15.27 -10.78 29.85
C ASP A 91 15.87 -10.10 31.07
N GLY A 92 17.19 -9.92 31.10
CA GLY A 92 17.93 -9.32 32.22
C GLY A 92 18.16 -10.23 33.42
N SER A 93 17.64 -11.48 33.43
CA SER A 93 17.81 -12.41 34.57
C SER A 93 19.26 -12.86 34.81
N HIS A 94 20.12 -12.69 33.82
CA HIS A 94 21.56 -13.04 33.88
C HIS A 94 22.46 -11.86 33.56
N LYS A 95 22.06 -10.62 33.88
CA LYS A 95 22.81 -9.40 33.59
C LYS A 95 24.17 -9.29 34.25
N GLU A 96 24.46 -10.10 35.26
CA GLU A 96 25.77 -10.19 35.87
C GLU A 96 26.85 -10.67 34.87
N ILE A 97 26.47 -11.53 33.93
CA ILE A 97 27.32 -12.05 32.86
C ILE A 97 26.99 -11.42 31.53
N VAL A 98 25.68 -11.47 31.12
CA VAL A 98 25.19 -10.94 29.86
C VAL A 98 24.69 -9.51 30.07
N ASN A 99 25.65 -8.61 30.35
CA ASN A 99 25.42 -7.18 30.58
C ASN A 99 25.53 -6.37 29.27
N VAL A 100 25.37 -5.05 29.36
CA VAL A 100 25.50 -4.13 28.24
C VAL A 100 26.83 -4.32 27.51
N ARG A 101 27.94 -4.29 28.25
CA ARG A 101 29.28 -4.46 27.70
C ARG A 101 29.41 -5.76 26.92
N TYR A 102 28.83 -6.87 27.43
CA TYR A 102 28.85 -8.16 26.75
C TYR A 102 28.19 -8.11 25.38
N PHE A 103 27.03 -7.44 25.25
CA PHE A 103 26.37 -7.30 23.96
C PHE A 103 27.19 -6.50 22.95
N PHE A 104 27.82 -5.41 23.39
CA PHE A 104 28.51 -4.50 22.51
C PHE A 104 29.94 -4.98 22.15
N GLU A 105 30.65 -5.66 23.03
CA GLU A 105 32.01 -6.19 22.77
C GLU A 105 31.99 -7.58 22.12
N HIS A 106 31.03 -8.44 22.53
CA HIS A 106 31.10 -9.87 22.15
C HIS A 106 30.02 -10.31 21.17
N LEU A 107 28.99 -9.52 20.91
CA LEU A 107 27.86 -9.96 20.07
C LEU A 107 27.61 -9.04 18.87
N PHE A 108 27.24 -7.79 19.07
CA PHE A 108 26.80 -6.89 17.99
C PHE A 108 27.83 -6.69 16.86
N PRO A 109 29.15 -6.60 17.08
CA PRO A 109 30.14 -6.45 16.01
C PRO A 109 30.29 -7.66 15.09
N TYR A 110 29.80 -8.83 15.50
CA TYR A 110 30.02 -10.09 14.79
C TYR A 110 28.79 -10.67 14.13
N VAL A 111 27.62 -10.26 14.55
CA VAL A 111 26.36 -10.77 13.99
C VAL A 111 25.96 -10.04 12.72
N SER A 112 25.12 -10.68 11.90
CA SER A 112 24.57 -10.02 10.71
C SER A 112 23.61 -8.88 11.08
N VAL A 113 23.38 -7.93 10.16
CA VAL A 113 22.45 -6.80 10.34
C VAL A 113 21.05 -7.30 10.73
N ASN A 114 20.57 -8.35 10.08
CA ASN A 114 19.25 -8.93 10.38
C ASN A 114 19.21 -9.55 11.79
N THR A 115 20.28 -10.24 12.20
CA THR A 115 20.38 -10.83 13.54
C THR A 115 20.47 -9.74 14.59
N ARG A 116 21.28 -8.70 14.37
CA ARG A 116 21.39 -7.52 15.26
C ARG A 116 20.03 -6.86 15.48
N THR A 117 19.32 -6.55 14.38
CA THR A 117 17.96 -5.97 14.47
C THR A 117 17.01 -6.86 15.26
N ARG A 118 17.07 -8.16 15.07
CA ARG A 118 16.23 -9.12 15.77
C ARG A 118 16.58 -9.23 17.25
N ILE A 119 17.88 -9.16 17.62
CA ILE A 119 18.31 -9.10 19.01
C ILE A 119 17.72 -7.89 19.71
N VAL A 120 17.82 -6.70 19.10
CA VAL A 120 17.26 -5.45 19.63
C VAL A 120 15.73 -5.56 19.83
N LEU A 121 15.01 -6.13 18.85
CA LEU A 121 13.57 -6.37 18.97
C LEU A 121 13.21 -7.37 20.07
N THR A 122 14.05 -8.39 20.27
CA THR A 122 13.85 -9.42 21.30
C THR A 122 14.13 -8.84 22.70
N LEU A 123 15.20 -8.08 22.86
CA LEU A 123 15.51 -7.33 24.08
C LEU A 123 14.36 -6.39 24.45
N ALA A 124 13.90 -5.58 23.48
CA ALA A 124 12.75 -4.69 23.68
C ALA A 124 11.50 -5.41 24.18
N HIS A 125 11.24 -6.60 23.65
CA HIS A 125 10.08 -7.42 24.04
C HIS A 125 10.29 -8.10 25.41
N GLN A 126 11.46 -8.66 25.67
CA GLN A 126 11.72 -9.44 26.89
C GLN A 126 11.95 -8.54 28.11
N LEU A 127 12.51 -7.35 27.94
CA LEU A 127 12.75 -6.38 29.01
C LEU A 127 11.51 -5.53 29.34
N SER A 128 10.57 -5.43 28.41
CA SER A 128 9.36 -4.61 28.63
C SER A 128 8.57 -5.06 29.87
N GLY A 129 8.45 -4.15 30.83
CA GLY A 129 7.79 -4.41 32.12
C GLY A 129 8.59 -5.28 33.11
N LYS A 130 9.84 -5.68 32.79
CA LYS A 130 10.69 -6.48 33.66
C LYS A 130 11.89 -5.70 34.22
N ASP A 131 12.75 -5.19 33.35
CA ASP A 131 13.95 -4.44 33.76
C ASP A 131 14.13 -3.19 32.89
N PRO A 132 13.44 -2.09 33.23
CA PRO A 132 13.53 -0.86 32.49
C PRO A 132 14.89 -0.16 32.59
N ILE A 133 15.63 -0.37 33.68
CA ILE A 133 16.96 0.23 33.89
C ILE A 133 17.94 -0.39 32.90
N PHE A 134 17.98 -1.71 32.82
CA PHE A 134 18.82 -2.41 31.87
C PHE A 134 18.48 -2.07 30.42
N ALA A 135 17.17 -1.88 30.12
CA ALA A 135 16.73 -1.42 28.79
C ALA A 135 17.25 0.00 28.45
N GLN A 136 17.29 0.91 29.43
CA GLN A 136 17.82 2.29 29.27
C GLN A 136 19.33 2.27 29.03
N GLU A 137 20.09 1.48 29.76
CA GLU A 137 21.52 1.32 29.58
C GLU A 137 21.87 0.83 28.17
N ILE A 138 21.17 -0.24 27.70
CA ILE A 138 21.35 -0.76 26.33
C ILE A 138 20.91 0.30 25.29
N PHE A 139 19.80 1.01 25.55
CA PHE A 139 19.34 2.07 24.64
C PHE A 139 20.38 3.16 24.48
N THR A 140 20.95 3.65 25.60
CA THR A 140 21.93 4.74 25.59
C THR A 140 23.18 4.36 24.82
N GLU A 141 23.72 3.16 25.09
CA GLU A 141 24.90 2.66 24.39
C GLU A 141 24.62 2.38 22.90
N MET A 142 23.40 1.85 22.58
CA MET A 142 22.99 1.63 21.20
C MET A 142 22.89 2.93 20.42
N VAL A 143 22.37 3.99 21.03
CA VAL A 143 22.30 5.33 20.41
C VAL A 143 23.71 5.87 20.15
N SER A 144 24.63 5.72 21.11
CA SER A 144 26.00 6.19 20.98
C SER A 144 26.77 5.51 19.83
N ILE A 145 26.60 4.20 19.66
CA ILE A 145 27.42 3.42 18.72
C ILE A 145 26.76 3.26 17.34
N TYR A 146 25.44 2.98 17.30
CA TYR A 146 24.72 2.62 16.08
C TYR A 146 23.66 3.65 15.65
N GLY A 147 23.50 4.72 16.42
CA GLY A 147 22.51 5.76 16.17
C GLY A 147 21.09 5.43 16.64
N ILE A 148 20.31 6.48 16.78
CA ILE A 148 18.98 6.43 17.42
C ILE A 148 17.96 5.57 16.65
N GLN A 149 18.09 5.48 15.34
CA GLN A 149 17.13 4.73 14.51
C GLN A 149 17.14 3.23 14.81
N ILE A 150 18.31 2.66 15.14
CA ILE A 150 18.45 1.25 15.52
C ILE A 150 17.96 1.01 16.94
N ALA A 151 18.13 1.99 17.82
CA ALA A 151 17.72 1.91 19.22
C ALA A 151 16.20 2.07 19.45
N TYR A 152 15.44 2.66 18.52
CA TYR A 152 13.99 2.91 18.67
C TYR A 152 13.18 1.76 19.27
N PRO A 153 13.34 0.49 18.89
CA PRO A 153 12.54 -0.58 19.47
C PRO A 153 12.67 -0.69 20.99
N LEU A 154 13.83 -0.35 21.56
CA LEU A 154 14.11 -0.45 23.01
C LEU A 154 13.33 0.57 23.84
N ILE A 155 12.88 1.69 23.25
CA ILE A 155 12.05 2.70 23.92
C ILE A 155 10.83 2.07 24.61
N ILE A 156 10.28 0.99 24.04
CA ILE A 156 9.09 0.31 24.56
C ILE A 156 9.37 -0.33 25.93
N ALA A 157 10.63 -0.68 26.19
CA ALA A 157 11.06 -1.34 27.41
C ALA A 157 11.59 -0.36 28.49
N CYS A 158 11.91 0.88 28.11
CA CYS A 158 12.35 1.92 29.03
C CYS A 158 11.22 2.44 29.92
N ASN A 159 11.56 3.09 31.04
CA ASN A 159 10.54 3.71 31.87
C ASN A 159 9.95 4.99 31.21
N GLU A 160 8.82 5.43 31.72
CA GLU A 160 8.08 6.58 31.17
C GLU A 160 8.87 7.87 31.19
N THR A 161 9.51 8.17 32.34
CA THR A 161 10.25 9.40 32.56
C THR A 161 11.40 9.53 31.58
N PHE A 162 12.26 8.52 31.51
CA PHE A 162 13.38 8.46 30.58
C PHE A 162 12.91 8.56 29.12
N THR A 163 11.88 7.80 28.75
CA THR A 163 11.32 7.83 27.39
C THR A 163 10.85 9.22 27.00
N TYR A 164 10.15 9.90 27.91
CA TYR A 164 9.66 11.27 27.65
C TYR A 164 10.80 12.27 27.55
N GLU A 165 11.78 12.21 28.45
CA GLU A 165 12.97 13.06 28.44
C GLU A 165 13.76 12.92 27.14
N ILE A 166 14.01 11.68 26.68
CA ILE A 166 14.70 11.45 25.41
C ILE A 166 13.90 11.98 24.21
N ILE A 167 12.56 11.79 24.20
CA ILE A 167 11.69 12.34 23.16
C ILE A 167 11.82 13.86 23.08
N VAL A 168 11.82 14.54 24.21
CA VAL A 168 11.92 16.00 24.26
C VAL A 168 13.33 16.48 23.93
N GLN A 169 14.37 15.94 24.56
CA GLN A 169 15.77 16.36 24.38
C GLN A 169 16.28 16.14 22.96
N LYS A 170 15.87 15.04 22.31
CA LYS A 170 16.29 14.69 20.93
C LYS A 170 15.23 15.03 19.89
N GLU A 171 14.17 15.73 20.26
CA GLU A 171 13.03 16.06 19.38
C GLU A 171 12.54 14.87 18.52
N LEU A 172 12.37 13.69 19.16
CA LEU A 172 12.13 12.46 18.44
C LEU A 172 10.70 12.34 17.92
N VAL A 173 10.56 12.16 16.62
CA VAL A 173 9.31 11.79 15.97
C VAL A 173 9.19 10.26 15.89
N LEU A 174 8.47 9.67 16.83
CA LEU A 174 8.35 8.22 16.94
C LEU A 174 7.65 7.59 15.72
N PRO A 175 8.12 6.45 15.19
CA PRO A 175 7.40 5.68 14.18
C PRO A 175 6.04 5.19 14.69
N ILE A 176 5.03 5.19 13.81
CA ILE A 176 3.65 4.83 14.18
C ILE A 176 3.49 3.42 14.79
N ASN A 177 4.34 2.47 14.39
CA ASN A 177 4.37 1.13 14.95
C ASN A 177 4.86 1.12 16.41
N ILE A 178 5.80 1.99 16.76
CA ILE A 178 6.28 2.18 18.13
C ILE A 178 5.20 2.85 18.98
N VAL A 179 4.61 3.95 18.49
CA VAL A 179 3.48 4.63 19.14
C VAL A 179 2.33 3.67 19.44
N LYS A 180 1.98 2.81 18.48
CA LYS A 180 0.96 1.77 18.69
C LYS A 180 1.31 0.80 19.83
N LYS A 181 2.57 0.39 19.96
CA LYS A 181 3.02 -0.53 21.02
C LYS A 181 3.05 0.17 22.37
N ILE A 182 3.62 1.37 22.45
CA ILE A 182 3.63 2.16 23.69
C ILE A 182 2.19 2.41 24.17
N PHE A 183 1.23 2.68 23.29
CA PHE A 183 -0.16 2.93 23.66
C PHE A 183 -0.84 1.75 24.36
N TYR A 184 -0.44 0.51 24.06
CA TYR A 184 -0.96 -0.66 24.78
C TYR A 184 -0.42 -0.76 26.21
N ILE A 185 0.80 -0.27 26.44
CA ILE A 185 1.51 -0.33 27.72
C ILE A 185 1.21 0.92 28.55
N ASN A 186 1.42 2.09 27.95
CA ASN A 186 1.22 3.39 28.60
C ASN A 186 0.52 4.38 27.63
N PRO A 187 -0.82 4.47 27.64
CA PRO A 187 -1.57 5.40 26.82
C PRO A 187 -1.26 6.88 27.10
N ASP A 188 -0.96 7.22 28.35
CA ASP A 188 -0.77 8.60 28.77
C ASP A 188 0.54 9.20 28.27
N LEU A 189 1.60 8.38 28.19
CA LEU A 189 2.85 8.76 27.53
C LEU A 189 2.64 9.10 26.06
N VAL A 190 1.81 8.31 25.35
CA VAL A 190 1.50 8.59 23.94
C VAL A 190 0.74 9.90 23.79
N VAL A 191 -0.20 10.18 24.67
CA VAL A 191 -0.94 11.46 24.66
C VAL A 191 0.01 12.63 24.90
N ARG A 192 0.93 12.53 25.88
CA ARG A 192 1.96 13.55 26.16
C ARG A 192 2.86 13.76 24.94
N PHE A 193 3.30 12.70 24.28
CA PHE A 193 4.08 12.77 23.05
C PHE A 193 3.32 13.47 21.91
N LEU A 194 2.04 13.10 21.67
CA LEU A 194 1.25 13.72 20.60
C LEU A 194 0.99 15.22 20.84
N LYS A 195 0.94 15.67 22.09
CA LYS A 195 0.82 17.09 22.46
C LYS A 195 2.08 17.91 22.14
N LEU A 196 3.24 17.27 22.01
CA LEU A 196 4.47 17.96 21.59
C LEU A 196 4.46 18.33 20.10
N LEU A 197 3.63 17.64 19.29
CA LEU A 197 3.52 17.90 17.87
C LEU A 197 2.83 19.25 17.64
N LYS A 198 3.49 20.12 16.86
CA LYS A 198 2.96 21.46 16.55
C LYS A 198 1.98 21.40 15.38
N PRO A 199 0.94 22.24 15.35
CA PRO A 199 0.10 22.41 14.17
C PRO A 199 0.94 22.77 12.95
N ARG A 200 0.55 22.29 11.78
CA ARG A 200 1.18 22.65 10.52
C ARG A 200 0.71 24.06 10.15
N GLU A 201 1.61 25.04 10.13
CA GLU A 201 1.27 26.39 9.69
C GLU A 201 0.87 26.37 8.21
N LEU A 202 -0.23 27.06 7.88
CA LEU A 202 -0.86 27.07 6.54
C LEU A 202 -0.02 27.77 5.47
N ASN A 203 0.96 28.60 5.86
CA ASN A 203 1.85 29.28 4.92
C ASN A 203 2.92 28.31 4.40
N ALA A 204 2.71 27.80 3.22
CA ALA A 204 3.52 26.79 2.54
C ALA A 204 4.98 27.19 2.25
N THR A 205 5.38 28.43 2.56
CA THR A 205 6.74 28.97 2.42
C THR A 205 7.63 28.77 3.65
N GLU A 206 7.04 28.51 4.83
CA GLU A 206 7.79 28.26 6.06
C GLU A 206 7.99 26.76 6.26
N ARG A 207 9.17 26.27 5.92
CA ARG A 207 9.64 24.94 6.35
C ARG A 207 9.99 25.04 7.83
N ASN A 208 9.06 24.65 8.69
CA ASN A 208 9.28 24.55 10.13
C ASN A 208 10.53 23.71 10.42
N THR A 209 11.49 24.32 11.08
CA THR A 209 12.83 23.76 11.38
C THR A 209 12.81 22.69 12.48
N THR A 210 11.71 22.53 13.22
CA THR A 210 11.64 21.56 14.30
C THR A 210 11.05 20.23 13.84
N PRO A 211 11.62 19.06 14.24
CA PRO A 211 11.08 17.74 13.92
C PRO A 211 9.61 17.55 14.32
N PHE A 212 9.15 18.25 15.38
CA PHE A 212 7.76 18.20 15.82
C PHE A 212 6.77 18.97 14.93
N ALA A 213 7.24 19.79 14.01
CA ALA A 213 6.42 20.51 13.04
C ALA A 213 5.83 19.63 11.91
N ILE A 214 6.09 18.33 11.93
CA ILE A 214 5.53 17.36 10.97
C ILE A 214 4.00 17.29 11.02
N GLY A 215 3.40 17.79 12.11
CA GLY A 215 1.97 17.76 12.34
C GLY A 215 1.43 16.37 12.73
N ILE A 216 0.21 16.39 13.24
CA ILE A 216 -0.47 15.18 13.73
C ILE A 216 -0.95 14.24 12.60
N ASP A 217 -0.97 14.71 11.35
CA ASP A 217 -1.42 13.94 10.17
C ASP A 217 -0.69 12.61 9.99
N ARG A 218 0.59 12.55 10.36
CA ARG A 218 1.37 11.31 10.32
C ARG A 218 0.74 10.19 11.13
N TYR A 219 -0.04 10.53 12.15
CA TYR A 219 -0.69 9.60 13.08
C TYR A 219 -2.19 9.43 12.82
N LYS A 220 -2.74 9.98 11.72
CA LYS A 220 -4.17 9.93 11.38
C LYS A 220 -4.80 8.55 11.50
N SER A 221 -4.10 7.49 11.12
CA SER A 221 -4.60 6.11 11.24
C SER A 221 -4.66 5.59 12.68
N PHE A 222 -4.00 6.28 13.60
CA PHE A 222 -3.95 5.93 15.02
C PHE A 222 -4.97 6.71 15.86
N LEU A 223 -5.20 7.99 15.54
CA LEU A 223 -6.08 8.89 16.31
C LEU A 223 -7.48 8.31 16.63
N PRO A 224 -8.17 7.59 15.73
CA PRO A 224 -9.46 6.96 16.06
C PRO A 224 -9.41 5.94 17.21
N LYS A 225 -8.22 5.42 17.58
CA LYS A 225 -8.06 4.52 18.72
C LYS A 225 -8.17 5.26 20.06
N LEU A 226 -7.80 6.55 20.11
CA LEU A 226 -7.94 7.40 21.28
C LEU A 226 -9.42 7.56 21.67
N ILE A 227 -10.33 7.68 20.70
CA ILE A 227 -11.77 7.82 20.95
C ILE A 227 -12.33 6.67 21.82
N LYS A 228 -11.79 5.46 21.66
CA LYS A 228 -12.23 4.28 22.43
C LYS A 228 -11.69 4.25 23.86
N LYS A 229 -10.49 4.80 24.10
CA LYS A 229 -9.79 4.63 25.38
C LYS A 229 -9.52 5.95 26.13
N ARG A 230 -9.34 7.05 25.39
CA ARG A 230 -8.95 8.38 25.91
C ARG A 230 -9.63 9.48 25.07
N LEU A 231 -10.97 9.53 25.13
CA LEU A 231 -11.77 10.47 24.33
C LEU A 231 -11.41 11.93 24.60
N GLU A 232 -11.22 12.30 25.86
CA GLU A 232 -10.84 13.67 26.24
C GLU A 232 -9.49 14.08 25.62
N ALA A 233 -8.52 13.18 25.65
CA ALA A 233 -7.23 13.44 25.00
C ALA A 233 -7.35 13.59 23.48
N PHE A 234 -8.28 12.87 22.84
CA PHE A 234 -8.57 13.06 21.41
C PHE A 234 -9.13 14.45 21.14
N ILE A 235 -10.08 14.89 21.96
CA ILE A 235 -10.70 16.22 21.85
C ILE A 235 -9.64 17.30 22.02
N GLU A 236 -8.86 17.23 23.09
CA GLU A 236 -7.80 18.21 23.38
C GLU A 236 -6.76 18.29 22.25
N LEU A 237 -6.30 17.15 21.71
CA LEU A 237 -5.38 17.13 20.57
C LEU A 237 -6.00 17.74 19.30
N PHE A 238 -7.29 17.50 19.07
CA PHE A 238 -7.99 18.08 17.93
C PHE A 238 -8.13 19.59 18.04
N GLU A 239 -8.38 20.09 19.24
CA GLU A 239 -8.49 21.53 19.53
C GLU A 239 -7.15 22.24 19.48
N ILE A 240 -6.04 21.61 19.92
CA ILE A 240 -4.68 22.14 19.74
C ILE A 240 -4.35 22.34 18.24
N HIS A 241 -4.86 21.46 17.38
CA HIS A 241 -4.61 21.50 15.94
C HIS A 241 -5.77 22.10 15.14
N GLU A 242 -6.56 22.99 15.73
CA GLU A 242 -7.76 23.60 15.12
C GLU A 242 -7.46 24.35 13.82
N THR A 243 -6.29 24.99 13.72
CA THR A 243 -5.84 25.73 12.52
C THR A 243 -5.52 24.81 11.34
N SER A 244 -5.07 23.60 11.60
CA SER A 244 -4.73 22.58 10.59
C SER A 244 -5.13 21.18 11.10
N PRO A 245 -6.45 20.87 11.17
CA PRO A 245 -6.92 19.63 11.73
C PRO A 245 -6.57 18.45 10.80
N PRO A 246 -6.25 17.27 11.37
CA PRO A 246 -5.92 16.10 10.60
C PRO A 246 -7.14 15.63 9.76
N ASN A 247 -6.88 15.31 8.51
CA ASN A 247 -7.92 14.81 7.59
C ASN A 247 -8.22 13.33 7.88
N ILE A 248 -9.20 13.08 8.75
CA ILE A 248 -9.67 11.75 9.12
C ILE A 248 -11.19 11.68 9.02
N ILE A 249 -11.72 10.51 8.65
CA ILE A 249 -13.14 10.20 8.74
C ILE A 249 -13.31 9.07 9.75
N LEU A 250 -14.13 9.29 10.76
CA LEU A 250 -14.38 8.32 11.80
C LEU A 250 -15.22 7.15 11.29
N SER A 251 -14.87 5.93 11.69
CA SER A 251 -15.75 4.78 11.46
C SER A 251 -17.08 4.96 12.21
N ASN A 252 -18.16 4.33 11.71
CA ASN A 252 -19.49 4.41 12.32
C ASN A 252 -19.45 4.17 13.84
N LYS A 253 -18.66 3.20 14.29
CA LYS A 253 -18.53 2.87 15.73
C LYS A 253 -17.82 3.97 16.53
N CYS A 254 -16.80 4.59 15.99
CA CYS A 254 -16.11 5.70 16.65
C CYS A 254 -16.97 6.97 16.67
N ALA A 255 -17.70 7.23 15.58
CA ALA A 255 -18.63 8.35 15.48
C ALA A 255 -19.77 8.22 16.51
N GLU A 256 -20.33 7.02 16.69
CA GLU A 256 -21.37 6.76 17.72
C GLU A 256 -20.84 7.01 19.14
N ILE A 257 -19.59 6.59 19.45
CA ILE A 257 -18.98 6.85 20.76
C ILE A 257 -18.79 8.36 20.96
N PHE A 258 -18.31 9.08 19.94
CA PHE A 258 -18.07 10.51 19.99
C PHE A 258 -19.42 11.26 20.20
N LEU A 259 -20.41 10.98 19.37
CA LEU A 259 -21.74 11.61 19.45
C LEU A 259 -22.43 11.34 20.79
N LYS A 260 -22.26 10.14 21.37
CA LYS A 260 -22.85 9.80 22.69
C LYS A 260 -22.18 10.51 23.86
N LYS A 261 -20.82 10.70 23.81
CA LYS A 261 -20.04 11.16 24.96
C LYS A 261 -19.53 12.60 24.83
N ALA A 262 -19.38 13.10 23.63
CA ALA A 262 -18.75 14.39 23.33
C ALA A 262 -19.60 15.27 22.40
N GLN A 263 -20.91 15.08 22.36
CA GLN A 263 -21.86 15.84 21.53
C GLN A 263 -21.74 17.36 21.75
N GLN A 264 -21.47 17.81 22.98
CA GLN A 264 -21.33 19.22 23.31
C GLN A 264 -20.16 19.91 22.57
N HIS A 265 -19.04 19.22 22.37
CA HIS A 265 -17.93 19.74 21.59
C HIS A 265 -18.27 19.96 20.11
N LEU A 266 -19.13 19.08 19.53
CA LEU A 266 -19.64 19.29 18.18
C LEU A 266 -20.53 20.53 18.10
N ILE A 267 -21.34 20.79 19.11
CA ILE A 267 -22.21 21.99 19.16
C ILE A 267 -21.37 23.26 19.35
N GLN A 268 -20.34 23.21 20.18
CA GLN A 268 -19.48 24.37 20.46
C GLN A 268 -18.52 24.69 19.31
N LYS A 269 -17.93 23.69 18.66
CA LYS A 269 -16.98 23.82 17.55
C LYS A 269 -17.42 23.00 16.32
N PRO A 270 -18.53 23.36 15.70
CA PRO A 270 -19.11 22.54 14.62
C PRO A 270 -18.21 22.44 13.40
N GLN A 271 -17.53 23.51 12.99
CA GLN A 271 -16.63 23.56 11.83
C GLN A 271 -15.45 22.60 11.96
N LEU A 272 -14.96 22.37 13.21
CA LEU A 272 -13.86 21.45 13.49
C LEU A 272 -14.30 19.98 13.39
N TYR A 273 -15.43 19.65 14.04
CA TYR A 273 -15.80 18.24 14.24
C TYR A 273 -16.72 17.66 13.15
N ILE A 274 -17.46 18.50 12.39
CA ILE A 274 -18.34 18.00 11.33
C ILE A 274 -17.57 17.24 10.24
N ARG A 275 -16.33 17.68 9.95
CA ARG A 275 -15.47 17.12 8.90
C ARG A 275 -15.04 15.68 9.16
N ILE A 276 -15.02 15.27 10.44
CA ILE A 276 -14.57 13.91 10.82
C ILE A 276 -15.73 12.95 11.03
N LEU A 277 -16.98 13.43 11.05
CA LEU A 277 -18.17 12.64 11.34
C LEU A 277 -18.89 12.22 10.05
N PRO A 278 -19.32 10.96 9.91
CA PRO A 278 -20.24 10.57 8.84
C PRO A 278 -21.58 11.29 9.02
N LEU A 279 -21.95 12.16 8.10
CA LEU A 279 -23.17 13.00 8.19
C LEU A 279 -24.44 12.17 8.43
N LYS A 280 -24.51 10.95 7.90
CA LYS A 280 -25.65 10.02 8.12
C LYS A 280 -25.86 9.60 9.57
N LYS A 281 -24.89 9.83 10.46
CA LYS A 281 -25.00 9.53 11.90
C LYS A 281 -25.48 10.70 12.73
N ILE A 282 -25.58 11.90 12.16
CA ILE A 282 -26.09 13.09 12.82
C ILE A 282 -27.62 13.12 12.62
N ASN A 283 -28.35 13.02 13.71
CA ASN A 283 -29.81 13.07 13.68
C ASN A 283 -30.33 14.50 13.41
N LYS A 284 -31.61 14.63 13.09
CA LYS A 284 -32.25 15.91 12.76
C LYS A 284 -32.08 16.96 13.84
N ASP A 285 -32.39 16.62 15.10
CA ASP A 285 -32.39 17.57 16.21
C ASP A 285 -30.98 18.09 16.54
N LEU A 286 -29.97 17.23 16.34
CA LEU A 286 -28.56 17.61 16.49
C LEU A 286 -28.10 18.49 15.34
N MET A 287 -28.53 18.18 14.10
CA MET A 287 -28.20 18.99 12.92
C MET A 287 -28.76 20.41 13.07
N GLU A 288 -29.97 20.58 13.56
CA GLU A 288 -30.59 21.90 13.81
C GLU A 288 -29.78 22.75 14.82
N LYS A 289 -29.13 22.10 15.80
CA LYS A 289 -28.26 22.79 16.79
C LYS A 289 -26.87 23.12 16.27
N VAL A 290 -26.33 22.27 15.39
CA VAL A 290 -24.95 22.37 14.89
C VAL A 290 -24.86 23.28 13.66
N PHE A 291 -25.88 23.25 12.79
CA PHE A 291 -25.86 23.89 11.48
C PHE A 291 -25.62 25.41 11.51
N PRO A 292 -26.23 26.21 12.41
CA PRO A 292 -25.96 27.66 12.47
C PRO A 292 -24.48 28.01 12.72
N GLY A 293 -23.77 27.16 13.50
CA GLY A 293 -22.34 27.33 13.76
C GLY A 293 -21.42 26.92 12.62
N LEU A 294 -21.94 26.24 11.56
CA LEU A 294 -21.16 25.89 10.37
C LEU A 294 -21.02 27.05 9.39
N LEU A 295 -21.91 28.04 9.44
CA LEU A 295 -21.82 29.22 8.58
C LEU A 295 -20.50 29.96 8.83
N PRO A 296 -19.81 30.44 7.78
CA PRO A 296 -18.58 31.22 7.92
C PRO A 296 -18.80 32.56 8.67
N THR A 297 -17.73 33.12 9.22
CA THR A 297 -17.81 34.39 9.97
C THR A 297 -18.14 35.57 9.07
N THR A 298 -17.63 35.58 7.84
CA THR A 298 -17.86 36.61 6.84
C THR A 298 -18.83 36.14 5.79
N ILE A 299 -19.68 37.05 5.31
CA ILE A 299 -20.64 36.74 4.26
C ILE A 299 -19.96 36.43 2.92
N SER A 300 -18.77 37.01 2.68
CA SER A 300 -17.97 36.76 1.48
C SER A 300 -17.48 35.35 1.33
N ASP A 301 -17.32 34.64 2.45
CA ASP A 301 -16.84 33.23 2.46
C ASP A 301 -18.00 32.24 2.43
N PHE A 302 -19.24 32.74 2.38
CA PHE A 302 -20.43 31.88 2.34
C PHE A 302 -20.59 31.23 0.97
N SER A 303 -20.91 29.94 0.97
CA SER A 303 -21.25 29.17 -0.23
C SER A 303 -22.46 28.30 0.05
N THR A 304 -23.54 28.57 -0.67
CA THR A 304 -24.81 27.84 -0.59
C THR A 304 -24.60 26.33 -0.80
N ASP A 305 -23.85 25.93 -1.82
CA ASP A 305 -23.64 24.52 -2.14
C ASP A 305 -22.83 23.79 -1.07
N ASN A 306 -21.82 24.46 -0.49
CA ASN A 306 -21.07 23.91 0.64
C ASN A 306 -21.99 23.69 1.85
N MET A 307 -22.87 24.65 2.15
CA MET A 307 -23.83 24.52 3.26
C MET A 307 -24.85 23.41 3.01
N LEU A 308 -25.40 23.33 1.82
CA LEU A 308 -26.33 22.26 1.44
C LEU A 308 -25.70 20.87 1.47
N SER A 309 -24.39 20.76 1.20
CA SER A 309 -23.65 19.50 1.30
C SER A 309 -23.72 18.89 2.71
N TYR A 310 -23.73 19.71 3.76
CA TYR A 310 -23.90 19.26 5.15
C TYR A 310 -25.32 18.78 5.44
N LEU A 311 -26.32 19.26 4.68
CA LEU A 311 -27.73 18.89 4.84
C LEU A 311 -28.14 17.69 3.97
N LYS A 312 -27.23 17.04 3.28
CA LYS A 312 -27.52 15.92 2.35
C LYS A 312 -28.42 14.81 2.96
N HIS A 313 -28.29 14.56 4.26
CA HIS A 313 -29.07 13.55 4.99
C HIS A 313 -30.15 14.14 5.90
N TYR A 314 -30.36 15.46 5.84
CA TYR A 314 -31.44 16.13 6.52
C TYR A 314 -32.70 16.09 5.65
N PRO A 315 -33.94 16.09 6.22
CA PRO A 315 -35.18 16.05 5.44
C PRO A 315 -35.26 17.14 4.38
N ARG A 316 -35.47 16.76 3.11
CA ARG A 316 -35.34 17.64 1.95
C ARG A 316 -36.32 18.81 2.00
N ASP A 317 -37.54 18.57 2.50
CA ASP A 317 -38.60 19.58 2.69
C ASP A 317 -38.26 20.68 3.70
N LYS A 318 -37.24 20.46 4.56
CA LYS A 318 -36.81 21.38 5.63
C LYS A 318 -35.41 21.96 5.42
N GLN A 319 -34.70 21.54 4.34
CA GLN A 319 -33.35 22.02 4.06
C GLN A 319 -33.31 23.53 3.82
N TYR A 320 -34.22 24.05 3.00
CA TYR A 320 -34.29 25.47 2.71
C TYR A 320 -34.61 26.29 3.95
N ASP A 321 -35.61 25.89 4.74
CA ASP A 321 -36.04 26.61 5.94
C ASP A 321 -34.91 26.73 6.95
N LEU A 322 -34.15 25.63 7.20
CA LEU A 322 -33.03 25.62 8.12
C LEU A 322 -31.90 26.52 7.61
N LEU A 323 -31.55 26.43 6.31
CA LEU A 323 -30.53 27.26 5.71
C LEU A 323 -30.89 28.74 5.73
N SER A 324 -32.07 29.11 5.26
CA SER A 324 -32.56 30.50 5.16
C SER A 324 -32.66 31.14 6.55
N LYS A 325 -33.22 30.42 7.54
CA LYS A 325 -33.30 30.89 8.91
C LYS A 325 -31.90 31.11 9.51
N SER A 326 -30.99 30.12 9.39
CA SER A 326 -29.65 30.21 9.95
C SER A 326 -28.83 31.35 9.31
N TYR A 327 -29.00 31.58 8.00
CA TYR A 327 -28.37 32.66 7.26
C TYR A 327 -28.88 34.03 7.74
N LYS A 328 -30.22 34.20 7.83
CA LYS A 328 -30.82 35.44 8.30
C LYS A 328 -30.49 35.77 9.75
N ASP A 329 -30.51 34.74 10.63
CA ASP A 329 -30.13 34.91 12.05
C ASP A 329 -28.67 35.37 12.23
N LYS A 330 -27.77 34.95 11.32
CA LYS A 330 -26.34 35.26 11.40
C LYS A 330 -25.96 36.58 10.75
N TYR A 331 -26.50 36.87 9.55
CA TYR A 331 -26.05 38.01 8.73
C TYR A 331 -27.05 39.14 8.65
N ASN A 332 -28.24 38.99 9.23
CA ASN A 332 -29.38 39.94 9.16
C ASN A 332 -29.80 40.33 7.74
N VAL A 333 -29.58 39.45 6.75
CA VAL A 333 -29.97 39.60 5.33
C VAL A 333 -30.70 38.38 4.92
N ASP A 334 -31.67 38.48 4.03
CA ASP A 334 -32.36 37.32 3.48
C ASP A 334 -31.44 36.60 2.47
N LEU A 335 -31.46 35.26 2.49
CA LEU A 335 -30.58 34.44 1.63
C LEU A 335 -30.75 34.71 0.13
N LEU A 336 -32.00 35.03 -0.30
CA LEU A 336 -32.33 35.26 -1.69
C LEU A 336 -32.16 36.71 -2.15
N ASP A 337 -31.84 37.65 -1.25
CA ASP A 337 -31.57 39.04 -1.61
C ASP A 337 -30.22 39.19 -2.33
N GLU A 338 -29.30 38.25 -2.05
CA GLU A 338 -28.00 38.21 -2.74
C GLU A 338 -28.06 37.18 -3.88
N THR A 339 -28.03 37.65 -5.10
CA THR A 339 -28.13 36.80 -6.28
C THR A 339 -27.04 35.76 -6.40
N ASN A 340 -25.82 36.01 -5.87
CA ASN A 340 -24.74 35.06 -5.84
C ASN A 340 -25.01 33.81 -4.97
N ASN A 341 -25.93 33.88 -4.03
CA ASN A 341 -26.36 32.79 -3.19
C ASN A 341 -27.34 31.84 -3.90
N VAL A 342 -27.97 32.31 -4.99
CA VAL A 342 -28.91 31.50 -5.76
C VAL A 342 -28.13 30.53 -6.66
N THR A 343 -28.09 29.25 -6.26
CA THR A 343 -27.45 28.15 -6.98
C THR A 343 -28.49 27.17 -7.53
N PRO A 344 -28.12 26.32 -8.50
CA PRO A 344 -28.96 25.25 -8.99
C PRO A 344 -29.48 24.31 -7.90
N ALA A 345 -28.65 23.99 -6.92
CA ALA A 345 -29.05 23.14 -5.80
C ALA A 345 -30.08 23.83 -4.89
N LEU A 346 -29.94 25.13 -4.67
CA LEU A 346 -30.94 25.91 -3.90
C LEU A 346 -32.26 25.99 -4.62
N LEU A 347 -32.28 26.30 -5.92
CA LEU A 347 -33.51 26.40 -6.71
C LEU A 347 -34.34 25.12 -6.68
N GLN A 348 -33.71 23.94 -6.58
CA GLN A 348 -34.42 22.67 -6.46
C GLN A 348 -35.15 22.47 -5.12
N LEU A 349 -34.81 23.27 -4.11
CA LEU A 349 -35.43 23.23 -2.78
C LEU A 349 -36.51 24.28 -2.59
N LEU A 350 -36.55 25.32 -3.45
CA LEU A 350 -37.51 26.40 -3.34
C LEU A 350 -38.93 25.97 -3.78
N PRO A 351 -39.98 26.61 -3.21
CA PRO A 351 -41.32 26.54 -3.75
C PRO A 351 -41.37 26.96 -5.22
N VAL A 352 -42.27 26.41 -6.01
CA VAL A 352 -42.33 26.59 -7.48
C VAL A 352 -42.36 28.07 -7.87
N GLU A 353 -43.16 28.87 -7.20
CA GLU A 353 -43.33 30.31 -7.49
C GLU A 353 -42.03 31.06 -7.26
N GLU A 354 -41.37 30.86 -6.11
CA GLU A 354 -40.12 31.56 -5.79
C GLU A 354 -38.96 31.04 -6.67
N ARG A 355 -38.94 29.74 -7.00
CA ARG A 355 -37.98 29.17 -7.94
C ARG A 355 -38.04 29.87 -9.31
N ILE A 356 -39.25 30.06 -9.85
CA ILE A 356 -39.48 30.73 -11.14
C ILE A 356 -39.03 32.20 -11.07
N LYS A 357 -39.37 32.89 -9.97
CA LYS A 357 -38.97 34.27 -9.77
C LYS A 357 -37.47 34.44 -9.78
N GLN A 358 -36.74 33.63 -8.98
CA GLN A 358 -35.30 33.67 -8.87
C GLN A 358 -34.60 33.26 -10.18
N ALA A 359 -35.13 32.27 -10.89
CA ALA A 359 -34.63 31.87 -12.20
C ALA A 359 -34.77 33.01 -13.24
N LYS A 360 -35.89 33.74 -13.25
CA LYS A 360 -36.05 34.91 -14.14
C LYS A 360 -35.09 36.04 -13.81
N ILE A 361 -34.79 36.30 -12.54
CA ILE A 361 -33.76 37.27 -12.11
C ILE A 361 -32.39 36.86 -12.67
N LYS A 362 -32.02 35.59 -12.50
CA LYS A 362 -30.72 35.07 -12.99
C LYS A 362 -30.58 35.15 -14.52
N ILE A 363 -31.66 34.87 -15.25
CA ILE A 363 -31.67 35.00 -16.74
C ILE A 363 -31.42 36.47 -17.15
N LEU A 364 -32.06 37.42 -16.45
CA LEU A 364 -31.88 38.87 -16.77
C LEU A 364 -30.46 39.33 -16.44
N GLU A 365 -29.84 38.82 -15.33
CA GLU A 365 -28.42 39.09 -15.00
C GLU A 365 -27.47 38.58 -16.08
N GLU A 366 -27.66 37.36 -16.56
CA GLU A 366 -26.86 36.80 -17.65
C GLU A 366 -26.99 37.59 -18.94
N GLN A 367 -28.18 37.99 -19.32
CA GLN A 367 -28.42 38.81 -20.54
C GLN A 367 -27.71 40.15 -20.45
N ASN A 368 -27.65 40.80 -19.28
CA ASN A 368 -26.92 42.05 -19.08
C ASN A 368 -25.37 41.87 -19.07
N LEU A 369 -24.88 40.67 -18.79
CA LEU A 369 -23.45 40.35 -18.83
C LEU A 369 -22.96 39.89 -20.21
N GLU A 370 -23.84 39.32 -21.07
CA GLU A 370 -23.51 38.84 -22.42
C GLU A 370 -23.17 39.96 -23.41
N GLU A 371 -23.53 41.22 -23.13
CA GLU A 371 -23.03 42.35 -23.94
C GLU A 371 -21.50 42.54 -23.89
N ASN A 372 -20.78 41.85 -22.97
CA ASN A 372 -19.35 42.05 -22.74
C ASN A 372 -18.44 40.78 -22.78
N ARG A 373 -18.95 39.58 -23.03
CA ARG A 373 -18.11 38.37 -23.10
C ARG A 373 -18.60 37.34 -24.10
N CYS A 374 -17.78 37.13 -25.16
CA CYS A 374 -17.89 35.99 -26.08
C CYS A 374 -17.62 34.68 -25.37
N GLN A 375 -18.49 33.70 -25.67
CA GLN A 375 -18.23 32.26 -25.75
C GLN A 375 -17.40 31.62 -24.66
N TYR A 376 -17.97 30.64 -24.02
CA TYR A 376 -17.55 29.52 -23.19
C TYR A 376 -18.17 29.56 -21.80
N LEU A 377 -19.21 28.71 -21.65
CA LEU A 377 -19.52 27.88 -20.50
C LEU A 377 -21.01 27.48 -20.47
N PHE A 378 -21.38 26.55 -21.33
CA PHE A 378 -22.68 25.86 -21.22
C PHE A 378 -22.49 24.61 -20.33
N TYR A 379 -22.37 24.80 -19.04
CA TYR A 379 -22.64 23.70 -18.11
C TYR A 379 -24.14 23.62 -17.91
N MET A 380 -24.76 22.42 -18.11
CA MET A 380 -26.23 22.22 -18.01
C MET A 380 -26.83 22.65 -16.69
N GLU A 381 -26.08 22.53 -15.59
CA GLU A 381 -26.52 22.92 -14.25
C GLU A 381 -26.74 24.43 -14.12
N ASN A 382 -26.09 25.26 -14.93
CA ASN A 382 -26.19 26.71 -14.92
C ASN A 382 -27.18 27.25 -15.95
N ALA A 383 -27.91 26.41 -16.66
CA ALA A 383 -28.96 26.85 -17.55
C ALA A 383 -30.24 27.24 -16.78
N TRP A 384 -30.28 28.47 -16.27
CA TRP A 384 -31.39 28.97 -15.47
C TRP A 384 -32.75 28.85 -16.12
N ILE A 385 -32.84 28.85 -17.45
CA ILE A 385 -34.06 28.63 -18.23
C ILE A 385 -34.75 27.31 -17.88
N CYS A 386 -33.98 26.27 -17.48
CA CYS A 386 -34.53 24.97 -17.14
C CYS A 386 -35.40 24.96 -15.86
N TYR A 387 -35.31 26.02 -15.05
CA TYR A 387 -36.09 26.17 -13.82
C TYR A 387 -37.42 26.87 -14.02
N LEU A 388 -37.71 27.36 -15.23
CA LEU A 388 -39.00 27.89 -15.65
C LEU A 388 -39.99 26.77 -15.97
N PRO A 389 -41.32 27.07 -16.08
CA PRO A 389 -42.32 26.11 -16.49
C PRO A 389 -42.01 25.45 -17.83
N VAL A 390 -42.24 24.15 -17.95
CA VAL A 390 -41.87 23.33 -19.13
C VAL A 390 -42.53 23.88 -20.42
N ASN A 391 -43.76 24.37 -20.34
CA ASN A 391 -44.48 24.97 -21.47
C ASN A 391 -43.86 26.28 -21.96
N GLU A 392 -43.09 27.00 -21.13
CA GLU A 392 -42.31 28.19 -21.55
C GLU A 392 -40.95 27.77 -22.13
N VAL A 393 -40.31 26.78 -21.55
CA VAL A 393 -38.91 26.37 -21.82
C VAL A 393 -38.76 25.55 -23.09
N ILE A 394 -39.54 24.50 -23.26
CA ILE A 394 -39.40 23.56 -24.37
C ILE A 394 -39.56 24.24 -25.75
N PRO A 395 -40.51 25.13 -25.99
CA PRO A 395 -40.63 25.85 -27.27
C PRO A 395 -39.37 26.69 -27.58
N VAL A 396 -38.85 27.40 -26.60
CA VAL A 396 -37.63 28.24 -26.75
C VAL A 396 -36.40 27.39 -27.07
N ILE A 397 -36.20 26.27 -26.35
CA ILE A 397 -35.10 25.38 -26.65
C ILE A 397 -35.26 24.74 -28.04
N LYS A 398 -36.46 24.32 -28.44
CA LYS A 398 -36.71 23.78 -29.79
C LYS A 398 -36.40 24.80 -30.88
N GLU A 399 -36.73 26.08 -30.68
CA GLU A 399 -36.38 27.15 -31.62
C GLU A 399 -34.87 27.34 -31.76
N LYS A 400 -34.16 27.37 -30.63
CA LYS A 400 -32.66 27.39 -30.60
C LYS A 400 -32.07 26.16 -31.29
N LEU A 401 -32.60 24.97 -31.04
CA LEU A 401 -32.14 23.70 -31.60
C LEU A 401 -32.28 23.67 -33.14
N ASN A 402 -33.36 24.28 -33.67
CA ASN A 402 -33.55 24.37 -35.11
C ASN A 402 -32.54 25.28 -35.82
N LYS A 403 -31.93 26.21 -35.10
CA LYS A 403 -30.89 27.16 -35.61
C LYS A 403 -29.46 26.66 -35.36
N THR A 404 -29.27 25.64 -34.53
CA THR A 404 -27.97 25.16 -34.08
C THR A 404 -27.44 24.08 -35.02
N THR A 405 -26.26 24.32 -35.61
CA THR A 405 -25.58 23.38 -36.50
C THR A 405 -24.54 22.54 -35.76
N GLU A 406 -23.86 23.11 -34.75
CA GLU A 406 -22.81 22.43 -33.97
C GLU A 406 -23.38 21.27 -33.14
N LYS A 407 -22.66 20.12 -33.19
CA LYS A 407 -23.13 18.89 -32.59
C LYS A 407 -23.17 18.98 -31.06
N MET A 408 -22.18 19.61 -30.42
CA MET A 408 -22.11 19.72 -28.95
C MET A 408 -23.23 20.63 -28.45
N ASP A 409 -23.46 21.74 -29.06
CA ASP A 409 -24.55 22.67 -28.68
C ASP A 409 -25.94 22.01 -28.84
N ARG A 410 -26.13 21.15 -29.85
CA ARG A 410 -27.35 20.37 -29.98
C ARG A 410 -27.53 19.37 -28.87
N ILE A 411 -26.44 18.70 -28.45
CA ILE A 411 -26.44 17.81 -27.28
C ILE A 411 -26.90 18.59 -26.05
N ASP A 412 -26.25 19.72 -25.75
CA ASP A 412 -26.53 20.52 -24.57
C ASP A 412 -27.98 20.98 -24.53
N LEU A 413 -28.54 21.43 -25.65
CA LEU A 413 -29.97 21.83 -25.75
C LEU A 413 -30.93 20.65 -25.51
N LEU A 414 -30.60 19.44 -26.03
CA LEU A 414 -31.43 18.25 -25.80
C LEU A 414 -31.36 17.82 -24.32
N LEU A 415 -30.20 17.91 -23.68
CA LEU A 415 -30.01 17.59 -22.29
C LEU A 415 -30.72 18.62 -21.37
N GLN A 416 -30.73 19.92 -21.73
CA GLN A 416 -31.48 20.95 -21.02
C GLN A 416 -32.99 20.63 -21.04
N MET A 417 -33.56 20.11 -22.15
CA MET A 417 -34.95 19.70 -22.20
C MET A 417 -35.26 18.57 -21.21
N ILE A 418 -34.38 17.54 -21.13
CA ILE A 418 -34.54 16.46 -20.17
C ILE A 418 -34.45 16.99 -18.73
N TYR A 419 -33.52 17.90 -18.48
CA TYR A 419 -33.30 18.49 -17.17
C TYR A 419 -34.50 19.35 -16.73
N ALA A 420 -35.05 20.16 -17.65
CA ALA A 420 -36.25 20.97 -17.39
C ALA A 420 -37.45 20.10 -17.02
N CYS A 421 -37.69 18.99 -17.72
CA CYS A 421 -38.75 18.04 -17.35
C CYS A 421 -38.56 17.49 -15.94
N ASN A 422 -37.32 17.14 -15.55
CA ASN A 422 -37.03 16.61 -14.22
C ASN A 422 -37.22 17.65 -13.11
N VAL A 423 -36.70 18.88 -13.28
CA VAL A 423 -36.86 19.99 -12.34
C VAL A 423 -38.33 20.31 -12.05
N ASN A 424 -39.14 20.26 -13.08
CA ASN A 424 -40.59 20.48 -12.98
C ASN A 424 -41.36 19.22 -12.57
N LYS A 425 -40.72 18.06 -12.45
CA LYS A 425 -41.33 16.74 -12.16
C LYS A 425 -42.46 16.40 -13.14
N ASP A 426 -42.32 16.81 -14.40
CA ASP A 426 -43.31 16.66 -15.46
C ASP A 426 -42.96 15.45 -16.34
N ASN A 427 -43.59 14.32 -16.04
CA ASN A 427 -43.39 13.07 -16.77
C ASN A 427 -44.12 13.10 -18.16
N ASP A 428 -45.16 13.88 -18.33
CA ASP A 428 -45.86 14.00 -19.62
C ASP A 428 -45.01 14.81 -20.60
N ALA A 429 -44.37 15.87 -20.12
CA ALA A 429 -43.41 16.62 -20.91
C ALA A 429 -42.17 15.78 -21.28
N LEU A 430 -41.68 14.91 -20.38
CA LEU A 430 -40.62 13.96 -20.70
C LEU A 430 -41.05 12.98 -21.79
N PHE A 431 -42.30 12.51 -21.76
CA PHE A 431 -42.83 11.62 -22.78
C PHE A 431 -42.89 12.34 -24.16
N ASP A 432 -43.36 13.57 -24.19
CA ASP A 432 -43.41 14.39 -25.39
C ASP A 432 -42.00 14.71 -25.94
N PHE A 433 -41.03 14.92 -25.05
CA PHE A 433 -39.63 15.09 -25.46
C PHE A 433 -39.06 13.80 -26.08
N LEU A 434 -39.22 12.63 -25.45
CA LEU A 434 -38.71 11.36 -25.96
C LEU A 434 -39.35 11.00 -27.32
N LYS A 435 -40.63 11.29 -27.48
CA LYS A 435 -41.34 11.14 -28.77
C LYS A 435 -40.79 12.08 -29.83
N TYR A 436 -40.59 13.35 -29.48
CA TYR A 436 -39.94 14.34 -30.37
C TYR A 436 -38.53 13.89 -30.77
N PHE A 437 -37.77 13.34 -29.84
CA PHE A 437 -36.44 12.81 -30.11
C PHE A 437 -36.47 11.65 -31.12
N LEU A 438 -37.36 10.69 -30.95
CA LEU A 438 -37.56 9.59 -31.90
C LEU A 438 -38.00 10.07 -33.30
N ASP A 439 -38.87 11.07 -33.37
CA ASP A 439 -39.40 11.56 -34.65
C ASP A 439 -38.34 12.37 -35.41
N ARG A 440 -37.63 13.26 -34.73
CA ARG A 440 -36.75 14.25 -35.36
C ARG A 440 -35.28 13.95 -35.30
N HIS A 441 -34.81 13.33 -34.21
CA HIS A 441 -33.40 13.11 -33.90
C HIS A 441 -32.97 11.64 -34.03
N LYS A 442 -33.76 10.77 -34.63
CA LYS A 442 -33.44 9.33 -34.82
C LYS A 442 -32.20 9.07 -35.66
N ASN A 443 -31.69 10.06 -36.40
CA ASN A 443 -30.50 9.94 -37.24
C ASN A 443 -29.25 10.61 -36.66
N GLU A 444 -29.28 11.03 -35.40
CA GLU A 444 -28.14 11.63 -34.71
C GLU A 444 -27.01 10.65 -34.54
N ASP A 445 -25.81 11.18 -34.26
CA ASP A 445 -24.61 10.41 -33.98
C ASP A 445 -24.73 9.63 -32.66
N ARG A 446 -23.96 8.54 -32.57
CA ARG A 446 -23.90 7.70 -31.36
C ARG A 446 -23.65 8.51 -30.07
N LEU A 447 -22.84 9.57 -30.12
CA LEU A 447 -22.52 10.39 -28.96
C LEU A 447 -23.76 11.06 -28.37
N VAL A 448 -24.70 11.53 -29.25
CA VAL A 448 -25.98 12.14 -28.81
C VAL A 448 -26.78 11.14 -27.99
N PHE A 449 -26.96 9.91 -28.50
CA PHE A 449 -27.65 8.84 -27.77
C PHE A 449 -26.98 8.52 -26.43
N THR A 450 -25.65 8.41 -26.41
CA THR A 450 -24.91 8.13 -25.19
C THR A 450 -25.17 9.18 -24.13
N LYS A 451 -25.08 10.47 -24.49
CA LYS A 451 -25.29 11.58 -23.56
C LYS A 451 -26.74 11.66 -23.03
N ILE A 452 -27.73 11.36 -23.86
CA ILE A 452 -29.12 11.28 -23.43
C ILE A 452 -29.32 10.15 -22.44
N PHE A 453 -28.76 8.98 -22.71
CA PHE A 453 -28.85 7.85 -21.78
C PHE A 453 -28.14 8.10 -20.45
N ASP A 454 -26.97 8.72 -20.49
CA ASP A 454 -26.24 9.11 -19.29
C ASP A 454 -27.11 10.04 -18.43
N GLN A 455 -27.65 11.10 -19.04
CA GLN A 455 -28.51 12.08 -18.34
C GLN A 455 -29.78 11.44 -17.76
N LEU A 456 -30.46 10.58 -18.53
CA LEU A 456 -31.64 9.88 -18.03
C LEU A 456 -31.31 8.99 -16.82
N SER A 457 -30.14 8.31 -16.85
CA SER A 457 -29.72 7.44 -15.76
C SER A 457 -29.32 8.22 -14.50
N GLU A 458 -28.77 9.44 -14.66
CA GLU A 458 -28.31 10.26 -13.56
C GLU A 458 -29.43 10.94 -12.80
N ILE A 459 -30.43 11.48 -13.53
CA ILE A 459 -31.43 12.36 -12.93
C ILE A 459 -32.77 11.69 -12.66
N TYR A 460 -33.09 10.59 -13.37
CA TYR A 460 -34.33 9.85 -13.16
C TYR A 460 -34.12 8.52 -12.45
N ASN A 461 -35.00 8.21 -11.52
CA ASN A 461 -35.10 6.86 -10.96
C ASN A 461 -35.90 5.96 -11.92
N LEU A 462 -35.26 5.54 -13.01
CA LEU A 462 -35.90 4.86 -14.15
C LEU A 462 -36.77 3.67 -13.75
N PRO A 463 -36.41 2.79 -12.80
CA PRO A 463 -37.24 1.65 -12.38
C PRO A 463 -38.61 2.03 -11.82
N TYR A 464 -38.85 3.29 -11.48
CA TYR A 464 -40.11 3.79 -10.92
C TYR A 464 -40.85 4.74 -11.83
N LEU A 465 -40.46 4.87 -13.11
CA LEU A 465 -41.21 5.60 -14.13
C LEU A 465 -42.43 4.80 -14.56
N ASN A 466 -43.37 5.48 -15.26
CA ASN A 466 -44.52 4.82 -15.82
C ASN A 466 -44.16 3.93 -17.04
N GLU A 467 -45.04 2.94 -17.33
CA GLU A 467 -44.81 1.96 -18.40
C GLU A 467 -44.65 2.61 -19.78
N LYS A 468 -45.40 3.69 -20.05
CA LYS A 468 -45.33 4.40 -21.33
C LYS A 468 -43.95 5.00 -21.58
N LEU A 469 -43.36 5.62 -20.56
CA LEU A 469 -42.01 6.17 -20.64
C LEU A 469 -40.94 5.06 -20.83
N ILE A 470 -41.07 3.98 -20.07
CA ILE A 470 -40.14 2.85 -20.18
C ILE A 470 -40.21 2.19 -21.57
N SER A 471 -41.39 2.05 -22.14
CA SER A 471 -41.56 1.53 -23.52
C SER A 471 -40.84 2.43 -24.53
N LEU A 472 -41.03 3.74 -24.43
CA LEU A 472 -40.43 4.71 -25.34
C LEU A 472 -38.88 4.78 -25.19
N ILE A 473 -38.37 4.67 -23.96
CA ILE A 473 -36.92 4.57 -23.72
C ILE A 473 -36.36 3.28 -24.32
N LEU A 474 -37.07 2.17 -24.23
CA LEU A 474 -36.70 0.90 -24.84
C LEU A 474 -36.64 1.01 -26.38
N ASP A 475 -37.60 1.68 -27.00
CA ASP A 475 -37.63 1.95 -28.46
C ASP A 475 -36.35 2.73 -28.87
N ILE A 476 -35.97 3.76 -28.09
CA ILE A 476 -34.72 4.51 -28.32
C ILE A 476 -33.48 3.63 -28.16
N VAL A 477 -33.43 2.74 -27.16
CA VAL A 477 -32.34 1.78 -26.94
C VAL A 477 -32.24 0.83 -28.14
N GLN A 478 -33.35 0.27 -28.61
CA GLN A 478 -33.38 -0.62 -29.78
C GLN A 478 -32.94 0.10 -31.05
N LEU A 479 -33.40 1.31 -31.26
CA LEU A 479 -32.96 2.15 -32.40
C LEU A 479 -31.45 2.40 -32.37
N CYS A 480 -30.90 2.74 -31.20
CA CYS A 480 -29.46 2.96 -30.99
C CYS A 480 -28.66 1.67 -31.25
N TYR A 481 -29.14 0.54 -30.79
CA TYR A 481 -28.50 -0.74 -31.03
C TYR A 481 -28.44 -1.11 -32.50
N VAL A 482 -29.59 -0.98 -33.21
CA VAL A 482 -29.66 -1.27 -34.65
C VAL A 482 -28.73 -0.39 -35.46
N LYS A 483 -28.73 0.91 -35.20
CA LYS A 483 -27.98 1.89 -36.00
C LYS A 483 -26.49 1.95 -35.66
N HIS A 484 -26.16 1.92 -34.38
CA HIS A 484 -24.79 2.21 -33.88
C HIS A 484 -24.10 1.01 -33.24
N LYS A 485 -24.75 -0.15 -33.16
CA LYS A 485 -24.26 -1.35 -32.43
C LYS A 485 -23.84 -1.01 -30.99
N PHE A 486 -24.49 -0.01 -30.39
CA PHE A 486 -24.23 0.45 -29.03
C PHE A 486 -25.42 0.15 -28.12
N MET A 487 -25.10 -0.46 -26.99
CA MET A 487 -26.10 -0.83 -25.96
C MET A 487 -25.81 -0.03 -24.67
N PRO A 488 -26.73 0.82 -24.24
CA PRO A 488 -26.62 1.56 -22.99
C PRO A 488 -27.01 0.66 -21.80
N VAL A 489 -26.02 0.06 -21.21
CA VAL A 489 -26.16 -0.99 -20.20
C VAL A 489 -26.93 -0.55 -18.97
N MET A 490 -26.60 0.62 -18.42
CA MET A 490 -27.25 1.13 -17.20
C MET A 490 -28.75 1.33 -17.41
N ILE A 491 -29.14 1.82 -18.59
CA ILE A 491 -30.54 1.96 -18.98
C ILE A 491 -31.23 0.59 -19.05
N LEU A 492 -30.57 -0.38 -19.70
CA LEU A 492 -31.13 -1.71 -19.87
C LEU A 492 -31.33 -2.42 -18.53
N VAL A 493 -30.34 -2.29 -17.61
CA VAL A 493 -30.45 -2.79 -16.24
C VAL A 493 -31.61 -2.12 -15.48
N ALA A 494 -31.80 -0.82 -15.65
CA ALA A 494 -32.91 -0.10 -15.02
C ALA A 494 -34.28 -0.57 -15.58
N ILE A 495 -34.37 -0.84 -16.90
CA ILE A 495 -35.58 -1.40 -17.51
C ILE A 495 -35.84 -2.84 -17.03
N ILE A 496 -34.79 -3.68 -16.89
CA ILE A 496 -34.92 -5.01 -16.30
C ILE A 496 -35.46 -4.90 -14.87
N HIS A 497 -34.93 -3.98 -14.08
CA HIS A 497 -35.43 -3.75 -12.72
C HIS A 497 -36.89 -3.34 -12.71
N PHE A 498 -37.29 -2.40 -13.58
CA PHE A 498 -38.71 -2.01 -13.75
C PHE A 498 -39.60 -3.23 -14.05
N LYS A 499 -39.22 -4.05 -15.06
CA LYS A 499 -39.98 -5.23 -15.43
C LYS A 499 -40.13 -6.23 -14.30
N LEU A 500 -39.03 -6.44 -13.48
CA LEU A 500 -39.06 -7.31 -12.31
C LEU A 500 -39.98 -6.79 -11.19
N ILE A 501 -40.01 -5.48 -10.96
CA ILE A 501 -40.93 -4.86 -10.00
C ILE A 501 -42.37 -5.15 -10.39
N HIS A 502 -42.69 -5.14 -11.69
CA HIS A 502 -44.04 -5.36 -12.22
C HIS A 502 -44.33 -6.81 -12.63
N ASN A 503 -43.44 -7.78 -12.28
CA ASN A 503 -43.54 -9.19 -12.63
C ASN A 503 -43.68 -9.45 -14.15
N MET A 504 -43.02 -8.64 -14.98
CA MET A 504 -42.98 -8.78 -16.44
C MET A 504 -41.79 -9.67 -16.88
N PRO A 505 -41.86 -10.30 -18.04
CA PRO A 505 -40.75 -11.11 -18.58
C PRO A 505 -39.55 -10.24 -18.93
N ILE A 506 -38.34 -10.78 -18.72
CA ILE A 506 -37.06 -10.09 -18.92
C ILE A 506 -36.11 -10.81 -19.90
N GLU A 507 -36.56 -11.94 -20.47
CA GLU A 507 -35.74 -12.85 -21.29
C GLU A 507 -35.14 -12.12 -22.49
N GLU A 508 -35.95 -11.32 -23.23
CA GLU A 508 -35.46 -10.55 -24.38
C GLU A 508 -34.39 -9.52 -24.03
N LEU A 509 -34.55 -8.85 -22.88
CA LEU A 509 -33.59 -7.85 -22.41
C LEU A 509 -32.28 -8.53 -21.96
N ILE A 510 -32.34 -9.70 -21.35
CA ILE A 510 -31.18 -10.49 -21.01
C ILE A 510 -30.45 -10.97 -22.28
N ASP A 511 -31.19 -11.37 -23.33
CA ASP A 511 -30.59 -11.72 -24.62
C ASP A 511 -29.89 -10.53 -25.27
N MET A 512 -30.51 -9.33 -25.24
CA MET A 512 -29.84 -8.10 -25.70
C MET A 512 -28.56 -7.82 -24.92
N LEU A 513 -28.55 -8.01 -23.61
CA LEU A 513 -27.33 -7.87 -22.80
C LEU A 513 -26.28 -8.90 -23.23
N LEU A 514 -26.63 -10.15 -23.41
CA LEU A 514 -25.71 -11.23 -23.82
C LEU A 514 -25.14 -11.03 -25.23
N GLU A 515 -25.81 -10.30 -26.10
CA GLU A 515 -25.33 -9.97 -27.44
C GLU A 515 -24.38 -8.77 -27.48
N SER A 516 -24.58 -7.81 -26.57
CA SER A 516 -23.97 -6.50 -26.69
C SER A 516 -22.53 -6.39 -26.23
N ASN A 517 -22.04 -7.24 -25.32
CA ASN A 517 -20.69 -7.02 -24.74
C ASN A 517 -20.04 -8.25 -24.12
N ARG A 518 -18.74 -8.48 -24.46
CA ARG A 518 -17.93 -9.57 -23.94
C ARG A 518 -17.39 -9.35 -22.52
N ARG A 519 -17.63 -8.21 -21.86
CA ARG A 519 -17.04 -7.83 -20.55
C ARG A 519 -18.08 -7.65 -19.44
N TYR A 520 -19.10 -8.48 -19.40
CA TYR A 520 -20.19 -8.32 -18.43
C TYR A 520 -19.94 -9.02 -17.09
N GLU A 521 -20.36 -8.35 -16.02
CA GLU A 521 -20.67 -8.99 -14.75
C GLU A 521 -22.16 -9.35 -14.74
N PHE A 522 -22.51 -10.58 -14.35
CA PHE A 522 -23.90 -11.03 -14.32
C PHE A 522 -24.65 -10.54 -13.08
N ASN A 523 -23.93 -10.02 -12.10
CA ASN A 523 -24.49 -9.43 -10.89
C ASN A 523 -24.90 -7.97 -11.15
N ILE A 524 -26.09 -7.76 -11.74
CA ILE A 524 -26.55 -6.45 -12.24
C ILE A 524 -27.45 -5.70 -11.27
N LEU A 525 -28.10 -6.40 -10.30
CA LEU A 525 -29.02 -5.82 -9.31
C LEU A 525 -28.59 -6.15 -7.88
N THR A 526 -27.31 -5.94 -7.57
CA THR A 526 -26.65 -6.32 -6.31
C THR A 526 -27.29 -5.73 -5.05
N GLU A 527 -27.97 -4.57 -5.16
CA GLU A 527 -28.68 -3.93 -4.05
C GLU A 527 -30.07 -4.55 -3.78
N TYR A 528 -30.56 -5.37 -4.70
CA TYR A 528 -31.91 -5.94 -4.67
C TYR A 528 -31.88 -7.48 -4.75
N PRO A 529 -31.60 -8.18 -3.65
CA PRO A 529 -31.32 -9.62 -3.63
C PRO A 529 -32.35 -10.51 -4.31
N ARG A 530 -33.64 -10.19 -4.13
CA ARG A 530 -34.73 -10.96 -4.71
C ARG A 530 -34.72 -10.87 -6.25
N TYR A 531 -34.52 -9.67 -6.78
CA TYR A 531 -34.50 -9.42 -8.21
C TYR A 531 -33.18 -9.92 -8.84
N GLU A 532 -32.07 -9.80 -8.11
CA GLU A 532 -30.77 -10.34 -8.52
C GLU A 532 -30.86 -11.86 -8.76
N ARG A 533 -31.49 -12.61 -7.86
CA ARG A 533 -31.72 -14.06 -8.03
C ARG A 533 -32.51 -14.36 -9.30
N GLN A 534 -33.57 -13.60 -9.59
CA GLN A 534 -34.38 -13.76 -10.80
C GLN A 534 -33.55 -13.49 -12.07
N CYS A 535 -32.74 -12.43 -12.06
CA CYS A 535 -31.80 -12.14 -13.16
C CYS A 535 -30.83 -13.29 -13.41
N LEU A 536 -30.17 -13.83 -12.36
CA LEU A 536 -29.22 -14.92 -12.50
C LEU A 536 -29.87 -16.21 -13.04
N VAL A 537 -31.09 -16.51 -12.59
CA VAL A 537 -31.85 -17.65 -13.14
C VAL A 537 -32.17 -17.45 -14.62
N THR A 538 -32.59 -16.24 -15.02
CA THR A 538 -32.88 -15.94 -16.43
C THR A 538 -31.58 -15.95 -17.27
N PHE A 539 -30.47 -15.37 -16.76
CA PHE A 539 -29.15 -15.48 -17.42
C PHE A 539 -28.78 -16.95 -17.66
N ALA A 540 -28.91 -17.82 -16.66
CA ALA A 540 -28.62 -19.23 -16.78
C ALA A 540 -29.47 -19.89 -17.88
N ASN A 541 -30.76 -19.60 -17.93
CA ASN A 541 -31.66 -20.15 -18.93
C ASN A 541 -31.35 -19.68 -20.35
N GLN A 542 -31.03 -18.40 -20.53
CA GLN A 542 -30.70 -17.87 -21.86
C GLN A 542 -29.31 -18.32 -22.33
N ILE A 543 -28.32 -18.36 -21.45
CA ILE A 543 -27.00 -18.90 -21.77
C ILE A 543 -27.09 -20.38 -22.19
N LYS A 544 -27.98 -21.16 -21.55
CA LYS A 544 -28.22 -22.55 -21.94
C LYS A 544 -28.75 -22.68 -23.38
N LYS A 545 -29.64 -21.79 -23.81
CA LYS A 545 -30.25 -21.78 -25.15
C LYS A 545 -29.30 -21.24 -26.24
N LYS A 546 -28.31 -20.41 -25.85
CA LYS A 546 -27.46 -19.68 -26.78
C LYS A 546 -26.49 -20.63 -27.50
N SER A 547 -26.44 -20.51 -28.84
CA SER A 547 -25.40 -21.13 -29.65
C SER A 547 -24.18 -20.25 -29.73
N PHE A 548 -23.02 -20.72 -29.25
CA PHE A 548 -21.77 -20.00 -29.26
C PHE A 548 -20.98 -20.32 -30.54
N LYS A 549 -20.48 -19.28 -31.21
CA LYS A 549 -19.65 -19.43 -32.41
C LYS A 549 -18.24 -19.95 -32.08
N GLU A 550 -17.70 -19.57 -30.95
CA GLU A 550 -16.33 -19.93 -30.53
C GLU A 550 -16.35 -20.64 -29.16
N ILE A 551 -15.50 -21.65 -29.02
CA ILE A 551 -15.31 -22.39 -27.76
C ILE A 551 -14.84 -21.46 -26.62
N TYR A 552 -14.03 -20.43 -26.94
CA TYR A 552 -13.54 -19.45 -25.98
C TYR A 552 -14.68 -18.60 -25.42
N GLU A 553 -15.60 -18.15 -26.26
CA GLU A 553 -16.76 -17.37 -25.85
C GLU A 553 -17.65 -18.19 -24.90
N LYS A 554 -17.94 -19.44 -25.25
CA LYS A 554 -18.68 -20.38 -24.41
C LYS A 554 -18.04 -20.50 -23.02
N LYS A 555 -16.74 -20.80 -22.96
CA LYS A 555 -15.99 -20.92 -21.68
C LYS A 555 -16.03 -19.64 -20.84
N TYR A 556 -15.97 -18.49 -21.49
CA TYR A 556 -16.03 -17.19 -20.80
C TYR A 556 -17.38 -16.99 -20.10
N PHE A 557 -18.49 -17.11 -20.82
CA PHE A 557 -19.85 -16.90 -20.26
C PHE A 557 -20.14 -17.89 -19.13
N PHE A 558 -19.77 -19.16 -19.28
CA PHE A 558 -20.03 -20.17 -18.27
C PHE A 558 -19.19 -19.94 -17.01
N SER A 559 -17.92 -19.55 -17.19
CA SER A 559 -17.05 -19.19 -16.05
C SER A 559 -17.58 -18.01 -15.26
N LYS A 560 -18.04 -16.98 -15.95
CA LYS A 560 -18.62 -15.77 -15.34
C LYS A 560 -19.95 -16.05 -14.63
N LEU A 561 -20.82 -16.84 -15.23
CA LEU A 561 -22.08 -17.23 -14.60
C LEU A 561 -21.82 -18.06 -13.32
N PHE A 562 -20.88 -18.99 -13.38
CA PHE A 562 -20.48 -19.78 -12.22
C PHE A 562 -19.98 -18.88 -11.07
N ALA A 563 -19.08 -17.92 -11.36
CA ALA A 563 -18.60 -16.98 -10.37
C ALA A 563 -19.74 -16.14 -9.79
N ALA A 564 -20.63 -15.62 -10.64
CA ALA A 564 -21.74 -14.76 -10.21
C ALA A 564 -22.75 -15.47 -9.27
N ILE A 565 -23.00 -16.77 -9.44
CA ILE A 565 -23.85 -17.57 -8.56
C ILE A 565 -23.27 -17.58 -7.12
N TYR A 566 -21.95 -17.78 -6.99
CA TYR A 566 -21.33 -17.86 -5.66
C TYR A 566 -21.03 -16.49 -5.05
N ASP A 567 -20.77 -15.47 -5.87
CA ASP A 567 -20.67 -14.07 -5.41
C ASP A 567 -22.01 -13.62 -4.82
N PHE A 568 -23.13 -13.94 -5.47
CA PHE A 568 -24.46 -13.73 -4.94
C PHE A 568 -24.63 -14.36 -3.53
N ASN A 569 -24.28 -15.64 -3.38
CA ASN A 569 -24.37 -16.33 -2.10
C ASN A 569 -23.49 -15.68 -1.01
N ASN A 570 -22.27 -15.28 -1.35
CA ASN A 570 -21.32 -14.68 -0.43
C ASN A 570 -21.74 -13.27 0.02
N TRP A 571 -22.31 -12.47 -0.88
CA TRP A 571 -22.80 -11.13 -0.59
C TRP A 571 -23.96 -11.17 0.42
N TYR A 572 -24.89 -12.10 0.23
CA TYR A 572 -26.08 -12.18 1.09
C TYR A 572 -25.91 -13.08 2.31
N LYS A 573 -24.79 -13.77 2.44
CA LYS A 573 -24.43 -14.50 3.67
C LYS A 573 -24.37 -13.62 4.91
N LYS A 574 -24.12 -12.33 4.75
CA LYS A 574 -24.03 -11.31 5.81
C LYS A 574 -25.32 -10.50 5.98
N SER A 575 -26.29 -10.61 5.11
CA SER A 575 -27.56 -9.89 5.20
C SER A 575 -28.55 -10.64 6.11
N CYS A 576 -29.36 -9.91 6.88
CA CYS A 576 -30.37 -10.49 7.78
C CYS A 576 -31.57 -11.11 7.04
N THR A 577 -31.59 -11.07 5.71
CA THR A 577 -32.68 -11.62 4.88
C THR A 577 -32.41 -13.10 4.58
N LYS A 578 -33.38 -13.97 4.90
CA LYS A 578 -33.37 -15.39 4.49
C LYS A 578 -33.61 -15.49 2.99
N ILE A 579 -32.57 -15.45 2.20
CA ILE A 579 -32.63 -15.68 0.76
C ILE A 579 -32.13 -17.09 0.48
N GLU A 580 -32.87 -17.84 -0.35
CA GLU A 580 -32.48 -19.18 -0.78
C GLU A 580 -31.19 -19.10 -1.63
N LYS A 581 -30.20 -19.89 -1.24
CA LYS A 581 -28.92 -19.96 -1.94
C LYS A 581 -29.09 -20.59 -3.33
N MET A 582 -28.23 -20.19 -4.26
CA MET A 582 -28.10 -20.81 -5.56
C MET A 582 -26.89 -21.75 -5.56
N THR A 583 -26.99 -22.89 -6.20
CA THR A 583 -25.90 -23.85 -6.32
C THR A 583 -25.68 -24.25 -7.78
N ILE A 584 -24.45 -24.65 -8.13
CA ILE A 584 -24.19 -25.20 -9.47
C ILE A 584 -24.98 -26.52 -9.70
N ARG A 585 -25.37 -27.20 -8.64
CA ARG A 585 -26.15 -28.45 -8.71
C ARG A 585 -27.53 -28.24 -9.30
N ASP A 586 -28.08 -27.01 -9.19
CA ASP A 586 -29.34 -26.59 -9.81
C ASP A 586 -29.22 -26.51 -11.35
N TYR A 587 -27.98 -26.56 -11.89
CA TYR A 587 -27.67 -26.37 -13.30
C TYR A 587 -26.75 -27.53 -13.82
N PRO A 588 -27.21 -28.75 -14.00
CA PRO A 588 -26.37 -29.91 -14.43
C PRO A 588 -25.56 -29.63 -15.71
N TRP A 589 -26.15 -28.92 -16.68
CA TRP A 589 -25.48 -28.55 -17.93
C TRP A 589 -24.28 -27.59 -17.70
N LEU A 590 -24.35 -26.75 -16.67
CA LEU A 590 -23.24 -25.85 -16.27
C LEU A 590 -22.15 -26.65 -15.55
N MET A 591 -22.55 -27.62 -14.73
CA MET A 591 -21.62 -28.53 -14.05
C MET A 591 -20.69 -29.24 -15.04
N ASP A 592 -21.20 -29.80 -16.12
CA ASP A 592 -20.40 -30.52 -17.11
C ASP A 592 -19.34 -29.61 -17.75
N VAL A 593 -19.74 -28.39 -18.13
CA VAL A 593 -18.83 -27.46 -18.78
C VAL A 593 -17.78 -26.90 -17.78
N ILE A 594 -18.18 -26.61 -16.55
CA ILE A 594 -17.24 -26.18 -15.52
C ILE A 594 -16.25 -27.31 -15.17
N TYR A 595 -16.69 -28.54 -15.11
CA TYR A 595 -15.83 -29.70 -14.94
C TYR A 595 -14.76 -29.78 -16.05
N GLU A 596 -15.14 -29.63 -17.32
CA GLU A 596 -14.20 -29.59 -18.45
C GLU A 596 -13.21 -28.43 -18.37
N ILE A 597 -13.68 -27.22 -17.99
CA ILE A 597 -12.83 -26.05 -17.82
C ILE A 597 -11.80 -26.31 -16.72
N LEU A 598 -12.21 -26.85 -15.60
CA LEU A 598 -11.34 -27.11 -14.45
C LEU A 598 -10.35 -28.27 -14.73
N ARG A 599 -10.77 -29.30 -15.49
CA ARG A 599 -9.89 -30.40 -15.92
C ARG A 599 -8.76 -29.93 -16.84
N SER A 600 -8.98 -28.84 -17.61
CA SER A 600 -7.93 -28.25 -18.47
C SER A 600 -6.82 -27.50 -17.70
N GLY A 601 -6.89 -27.40 -16.40
CA GLY A 601 -5.85 -26.88 -15.52
C GLY A 601 -5.58 -25.37 -15.59
N LYS A 602 -6.32 -24.61 -16.43
CA LYS A 602 -6.00 -23.19 -16.73
C LYS A 602 -6.73 -22.16 -15.89
N ASN A 603 -7.58 -22.54 -14.91
CA ASN A 603 -8.41 -21.57 -14.18
C ASN A 603 -8.42 -21.83 -12.66
N SER A 604 -7.40 -21.32 -11.97
CA SER A 604 -7.24 -21.45 -10.52
C SER A 604 -8.35 -20.74 -9.74
N ILE A 605 -8.92 -19.64 -10.27
CA ILE A 605 -9.97 -18.85 -9.58
C ILE A 605 -11.25 -19.67 -9.45
N LEU A 606 -11.73 -20.29 -10.54
CA LEU A 606 -12.94 -21.13 -10.50
C LEU A 606 -12.74 -22.35 -9.62
N LYS A 607 -11.54 -22.92 -9.61
CA LYS A 607 -11.18 -24.05 -8.74
C LYS A 607 -11.31 -23.67 -7.26
N ASN A 608 -10.82 -22.49 -6.87
CA ASN A 608 -10.94 -21.99 -5.51
C ASN A 608 -12.41 -21.73 -5.13
N ILE A 609 -13.20 -21.10 -6.02
CA ILE A 609 -14.63 -20.84 -5.78
C ILE A 609 -15.36 -22.16 -5.54
N LEU A 610 -15.13 -23.19 -6.36
CA LEU A 610 -15.75 -24.51 -6.20
C LEU A 610 -15.34 -25.15 -4.88
N GLN A 611 -14.04 -25.13 -4.56
CA GLN A 611 -13.49 -25.70 -3.34
C GLN A 611 -14.04 -25.04 -2.06
N GLU A 612 -14.20 -23.72 -2.08
CA GLU A 612 -14.69 -22.96 -0.92
C GLU A 612 -16.21 -23.14 -0.69
N ASN A 613 -16.98 -23.27 -1.78
CA ASN A 613 -18.43 -23.28 -1.70
C ASN A 613 -19.06 -24.66 -1.84
N GLU A 614 -18.43 -25.59 -2.59
CA GLU A 614 -18.92 -26.98 -2.86
C GLU A 614 -17.79 -28.00 -2.64
N PRO A 615 -17.25 -28.14 -1.43
CA PRO A 615 -16.09 -29.00 -1.17
C PRO A 615 -16.36 -30.49 -1.49
N GLU A 616 -17.57 -31.00 -1.24
CA GLU A 616 -17.95 -32.37 -1.53
C GLU A 616 -17.98 -32.64 -3.05
N LEU A 617 -18.52 -31.72 -3.83
CA LEU A 617 -18.56 -31.82 -5.27
C LEU A 617 -17.15 -31.74 -5.87
N TYR A 618 -16.32 -30.85 -5.32
CA TYR A 618 -14.93 -30.75 -5.71
C TYR A 618 -14.17 -32.07 -5.50
N CYS A 619 -14.32 -32.69 -4.33
CA CYS A 619 -13.71 -33.97 -4.01
C CYS A 619 -14.23 -35.13 -4.91
N SER A 620 -15.50 -35.09 -5.30
CA SER A 620 -16.06 -36.09 -6.22
C SER A 620 -15.53 -35.94 -7.64
N TRP A 621 -15.31 -34.71 -8.10
CA TRP A 621 -14.78 -34.42 -9.45
C TRP A 621 -13.29 -34.69 -9.60
N PHE A 622 -12.55 -34.47 -8.52
CA PHE A 622 -11.09 -34.59 -8.50
C PHE A 622 -10.64 -35.49 -7.34
N PRO A 623 -11.00 -36.77 -7.36
CA PRO A 623 -10.67 -37.72 -6.29
C PRO A 623 -9.17 -37.92 -6.08
N SER A 624 -8.36 -37.69 -7.12
CA SER A 624 -6.89 -37.69 -7.07
C SER A 624 -6.28 -36.29 -6.84
N ASN A 625 -7.04 -35.25 -7.03
CA ASN A 625 -6.62 -33.89 -6.73
C ASN A 625 -7.01 -33.59 -5.30
N ILE A 626 -6.08 -33.80 -4.40
CA ILE A 626 -6.26 -33.41 -3.02
C ILE A 626 -6.58 -31.91 -3.00
N PRO A 627 -7.67 -31.47 -2.37
CA PRO A 627 -8.06 -30.06 -2.28
C PRO A 627 -6.97 -29.11 -1.80
N ASN A 628 -5.85 -29.67 -1.38
CA ASN A 628 -4.82 -29.07 -0.56
C ASN A 628 -3.42 -29.05 -1.18
N ALA A 629 -3.24 -29.50 -2.41
CA ALA A 629 -1.98 -29.33 -3.15
C ALA A 629 -1.69 -27.85 -3.50
N CYS A 630 -2.64 -26.94 -3.18
CA CYS A 630 -2.41 -25.50 -3.30
C CYS A 630 -1.47 -25.01 -2.19
N VAL A 631 -0.19 -25.00 -2.50
CA VAL A 631 0.89 -24.53 -1.60
C VAL A 631 0.86 -23.02 -1.35
N THR A 632 0.05 -22.27 -2.10
CA THR A 632 -0.14 -20.82 -1.94
C THR A 632 -1.00 -20.48 -0.73
N SER A 633 -1.81 -21.40 -0.26
CA SER A 633 -2.61 -21.26 0.97
C SER A 633 -1.88 -21.87 2.19
N GLY A 634 -2.17 -21.38 3.40
CA GLY A 634 -1.61 -21.95 4.63
C GLY A 634 -2.03 -23.41 4.91
N VAL A 635 -2.94 -23.95 4.12
CA VAL A 635 -3.51 -25.29 4.29
C VAL A 635 -2.46 -26.39 4.04
N ALA A 636 -1.67 -26.28 2.97
CA ALA A 636 -0.60 -27.25 2.70
C ALA A 636 0.40 -27.35 3.86
N HIS A 637 0.73 -26.21 4.48
CA HIS A 637 1.63 -26.19 5.64
C HIS A 637 0.98 -26.83 6.90
N ALA A 638 -0.33 -26.72 7.05
CA ALA A 638 -1.05 -27.40 8.13
C ALA A 638 -1.12 -28.91 7.91
N LEU A 639 -1.23 -29.36 6.65
CA LEU A 639 -1.24 -30.79 6.29
C LEU A 639 0.09 -31.48 6.55
N LEU A 640 1.22 -30.82 6.33
CA LEU A 640 2.53 -31.37 6.74
C LEU A 640 2.53 -31.83 8.19
N LYS A 641 1.75 -31.18 9.06
CA LYS A 641 1.68 -31.51 10.49
C LYS A 641 0.60 -32.56 10.83
N ARG A 642 -0.47 -32.66 10.01
CA ARG A 642 -1.66 -33.44 10.35
C ARG A 642 -1.80 -34.71 9.52
N ASP A 643 -1.34 -34.68 8.29
CA ASP A 643 -1.57 -35.75 7.30
C ASP A 643 -0.38 -35.85 6.32
N LEU A 644 0.78 -36.20 6.87
CA LEU A 644 2.01 -36.40 6.08
C LEU A 644 1.88 -37.51 5.02
N PRO A 645 1.24 -38.67 5.30
CA PRO A 645 1.07 -39.72 4.28
C PRO A 645 0.44 -39.22 3.00
N ASN A 646 -0.58 -38.40 3.12
CA ASN A 646 -1.28 -37.81 1.98
C ASN A 646 -0.33 -36.96 1.09
N ILE A 647 0.55 -36.15 1.71
CA ILE A 647 1.54 -35.35 0.95
C ILE A 647 2.58 -36.25 0.31
N LEU A 648 3.01 -37.33 1.00
CA LEU A 648 4.00 -38.28 0.47
C LEU A 648 3.47 -39.09 -0.72
N ASP A 649 2.19 -39.43 -0.71
CA ASP A 649 1.54 -40.17 -1.82
C ASP A 649 1.37 -39.27 -3.06
N ASN A 650 1.28 -37.96 -2.88
CA ASN A 650 1.03 -36.96 -3.93
C ASN A 650 2.17 -35.95 -4.11
N TRP A 651 3.36 -36.30 -3.69
CA TRP A 651 4.48 -35.37 -3.60
C TRP A 651 4.83 -34.68 -4.94
N GLU A 652 4.64 -35.36 -6.08
CA GLU A 652 4.92 -34.77 -7.40
C GLU A 652 4.00 -33.58 -7.70
N GLU A 653 2.73 -33.66 -7.35
CA GLU A 653 1.79 -32.55 -7.53
C GLU A 653 2.13 -31.36 -6.63
N TYR A 654 2.53 -31.62 -5.38
CA TYR A 654 3.01 -30.58 -4.47
C TYR A 654 4.29 -29.92 -4.99
N LEU A 655 5.24 -30.69 -5.51
CA LEU A 655 6.45 -30.14 -6.12
C LEU A 655 6.13 -29.31 -7.35
N ALA A 656 5.29 -29.80 -8.26
CA ALA A 656 4.87 -29.07 -9.47
C ALA A 656 4.22 -27.72 -9.12
N ASN A 657 3.37 -27.68 -8.09
CA ASN A 657 2.79 -26.42 -7.59
C ASN A 657 3.85 -25.50 -6.95
N CYS A 658 4.84 -26.07 -6.23
CA CYS A 658 5.96 -25.30 -5.70
C CYS A 658 6.80 -24.66 -6.82
N MET A 659 7.08 -25.41 -7.88
CA MET A 659 7.86 -24.94 -9.03
C MET A 659 7.13 -23.85 -9.82
N LYS A 660 5.80 -23.90 -9.88
CA LYS A 660 4.97 -22.88 -10.54
C LYS A 660 4.93 -21.55 -9.79
N ASP A 661 4.80 -21.62 -8.46
CA ASP A 661 4.53 -20.44 -7.60
C ASP A 661 5.68 -20.14 -6.63
N TYR A 662 6.91 -20.52 -6.94
CA TYR A 662 8.12 -20.44 -6.08
C TYR A 662 8.43 -19.05 -5.51
N ASN A 663 7.95 -17.97 -6.12
CA ASN A 663 8.17 -16.60 -5.66
C ASN A 663 7.32 -16.23 -4.43
N LEU A 664 6.26 -16.98 -4.14
CA LEU A 664 5.36 -16.67 -3.04
C LEU A 664 5.96 -17.08 -1.70
N LYS A 665 5.87 -16.20 -0.70
CA LYS A 665 6.40 -16.45 0.65
C LYS A 665 5.84 -17.71 1.31
N HIS A 666 4.59 -18.06 1.05
CA HIS A 666 3.96 -19.28 1.58
C HIS A 666 4.59 -20.53 1.00
N VAL A 667 4.86 -20.53 -0.31
CA VAL A 667 5.51 -21.64 -1.03
C VAL A 667 6.94 -21.83 -0.51
N GLN A 668 7.71 -20.75 -0.39
CA GLN A 668 9.06 -20.81 0.17
C GLN A 668 9.08 -21.34 1.61
N ARG A 669 8.10 -20.95 2.44
CA ARG A 669 7.94 -21.50 3.79
C ARG A 669 7.59 -22.97 3.79
N PHE A 670 6.73 -23.40 2.86
CA PHE A 670 6.36 -24.81 2.71
C PHE A 670 7.60 -25.65 2.34
N ILE A 671 8.33 -25.27 1.29
CA ILE A 671 9.55 -26.01 0.86
C ILE A 671 10.56 -26.09 2.00
N LYS A 672 10.85 -24.97 2.70
CA LYS A 672 11.76 -24.98 3.88
C LYS A 672 11.27 -25.89 4.99
N ALA A 673 9.96 -25.95 5.23
CA ALA A 673 9.41 -26.83 6.25
C ALA A 673 9.61 -28.31 5.89
N THR A 674 9.50 -28.67 4.61
CA THR A 674 9.64 -30.08 4.16
C THR A 674 10.99 -30.70 4.51
N GLN A 675 12.08 -29.90 4.70
CA GLN A 675 13.41 -30.40 5.10
C GLN A 675 13.36 -31.35 6.31
N TRP A 676 12.44 -31.11 7.25
CA TRP A 676 12.33 -31.82 8.52
C TRP A 676 11.34 -33.00 8.50
N TYR A 677 10.66 -33.25 7.36
CA TYR A 677 9.70 -34.32 7.21
C TYR A 677 10.31 -35.52 6.49
N LYS A 678 9.87 -36.72 6.84
CA LYS A 678 10.39 -37.98 6.32
C LYS A 678 10.29 -38.05 4.80
N ASP A 679 11.36 -38.46 4.13
CA ASP A 679 11.48 -38.78 2.70
C ASP A 679 11.14 -37.66 1.70
N LEU A 680 10.29 -36.72 2.09
CA LEU A 680 9.75 -35.67 1.20
C LEU A 680 10.83 -34.76 0.60
N PRO A 681 11.82 -34.23 1.36
CA PRO A 681 12.84 -33.34 0.79
C PRO A 681 13.79 -34.09 -0.15
N ILE A 682 14.02 -35.39 0.06
CA ILE A 682 14.85 -36.20 -0.83
C ILE A 682 14.17 -36.41 -2.17
N LYS A 683 12.88 -36.77 -2.17
CA LYS A 683 12.09 -36.88 -3.39
C LYS A 683 12.06 -35.58 -4.19
N PHE A 684 11.89 -34.44 -3.51
CA PHE A 684 11.92 -33.12 -4.14
C PHE A 684 13.31 -32.82 -4.74
N PHE A 685 14.37 -33.10 -3.99
CA PHE A 685 15.73 -32.88 -4.44
C PHE A 685 16.04 -33.71 -5.68
N GLU A 686 15.82 -35.03 -5.66
CA GLU A 686 16.12 -35.95 -6.76
C GLU A 686 15.37 -35.54 -8.04
N ARG A 687 14.10 -35.17 -7.92
CA ARG A 687 13.30 -34.74 -9.07
C ARG A 687 13.84 -33.43 -9.67
N CYS A 688 14.17 -32.43 -8.83
CA CYS A 688 14.76 -31.18 -9.30
C CYS A 688 16.14 -31.41 -9.95
N MET A 689 16.96 -32.31 -9.41
CA MET A 689 18.24 -32.67 -10.02
C MET A 689 18.06 -33.33 -11.39
N ASN A 690 17.08 -34.22 -11.55
CA ASN A 690 16.76 -34.82 -12.83
C ASN A 690 16.41 -33.77 -13.89
N TYR A 691 15.60 -32.74 -13.54
CA TYR A 691 15.30 -31.63 -14.46
C TYR A 691 16.54 -30.86 -14.89
N ILE A 692 17.51 -30.71 -13.98
CA ILE A 692 18.78 -30.04 -14.27
C ILE A 692 19.64 -30.90 -15.20
N TYR A 693 19.72 -32.22 -14.97
CA TYR A 693 20.49 -33.17 -15.80
C TYR A 693 19.90 -33.31 -17.19
N ASP A 694 18.58 -33.38 -17.31
CA ASP A 694 17.87 -33.52 -18.58
C ASP A 694 17.91 -32.25 -19.44
N LYS A 695 18.55 -31.18 -18.91
CA LYS A 695 18.64 -29.83 -19.54
C LYS A 695 17.29 -29.29 -20.00
N ASN A 696 16.23 -29.60 -19.26
CA ASN A 696 14.92 -29.04 -19.48
C ASN A 696 14.92 -27.54 -19.08
N THR A 697 15.13 -26.67 -20.05
CA THR A 697 15.36 -25.21 -19.82
C THR A 697 14.22 -24.53 -19.12
N ASP A 698 12.97 -25.00 -19.30
CA ASP A 698 11.79 -24.40 -18.67
C ASP A 698 11.73 -24.69 -17.16
N GLU A 699 12.29 -25.81 -16.72
CA GLU A 699 12.22 -26.28 -15.33
C GLU A 699 13.52 -26.06 -14.55
N ILE A 700 14.66 -25.83 -15.20
CA ILE A 700 15.95 -25.52 -14.53
C ILE A 700 15.81 -24.36 -13.55
N SER A 701 15.18 -23.29 -13.97
CA SER A 701 15.04 -22.05 -13.21
C SER A 701 14.29 -22.26 -11.89
N SER A 702 13.15 -22.92 -11.94
CA SER A 702 12.34 -23.23 -10.75
C SER A 702 13.00 -24.28 -9.86
N SER A 703 13.69 -25.28 -10.46
CA SER A 703 14.45 -26.28 -9.74
C SER A 703 15.58 -25.67 -8.91
N LEU A 704 16.35 -24.72 -9.47
CA LEU A 704 17.40 -24.01 -8.73
C LEU A 704 16.84 -23.31 -7.48
N VAL A 705 15.66 -22.73 -7.58
CA VAL A 705 15.02 -22.04 -6.43
C VAL A 705 14.56 -23.06 -5.37
N VAL A 706 13.97 -24.18 -5.78
CA VAL A 706 13.57 -25.25 -4.83
C VAL A 706 14.80 -25.82 -4.12
N LEU A 707 15.87 -26.12 -4.87
CA LEU A 707 17.13 -26.63 -4.31
C LEU A 707 17.77 -25.65 -3.33
N ALA A 708 17.74 -24.35 -3.63
CA ALA A 708 18.25 -23.32 -2.71
C ALA A 708 17.49 -23.25 -1.38
N LEU A 709 16.23 -23.67 -1.37
CA LEU A 709 15.43 -23.74 -0.16
C LEU A 709 15.57 -25.06 0.60
N LEU A 710 16.06 -26.11 -0.05
CA LEU A 710 16.26 -27.45 0.53
C LEU A 710 17.68 -27.69 0.99
N CYS A 711 18.69 -27.30 0.18
CA CYS A 711 20.09 -27.60 0.45
C CYS A 711 20.70 -26.66 1.50
N HIS A 712 21.69 -27.14 2.21
CA HIS A 712 22.59 -26.30 3.01
C HIS A 712 23.44 -25.42 2.09
N GLY A 713 23.82 -24.21 2.56
CA GLY A 713 24.53 -23.23 1.74
C GLY A 713 25.81 -23.73 1.08
N ASP A 714 26.60 -24.55 1.77
CA ASP A 714 27.84 -25.13 1.23
C ASP A 714 27.58 -26.13 0.10
N GLU A 715 26.51 -26.94 0.22
CA GLU A 715 26.09 -27.90 -0.81
C GLU A 715 25.53 -27.15 -2.03
N LEU A 716 24.75 -26.12 -1.77
CA LEU A 716 24.22 -25.23 -2.82
C LEU A 716 25.36 -24.55 -3.58
N THR A 717 26.39 -24.07 -2.87
CA THR A 717 27.56 -23.43 -3.47
C THR A 717 28.21 -24.34 -4.51
N LYS A 718 28.42 -25.61 -4.18
CA LYS A 718 28.98 -26.61 -5.12
C LYS A 718 28.07 -26.88 -6.31
N LEU A 719 26.75 -26.85 -6.09
CA LEU A 719 25.75 -27.08 -7.13
C LEU A 719 25.72 -25.92 -8.14
N ILE A 720 25.80 -24.69 -7.66
CA ILE A 720 25.59 -23.49 -8.50
C ILE A 720 26.85 -22.99 -9.20
N ASP A 721 28.05 -23.31 -8.69
CA ASP A 721 29.32 -22.84 -9.26
C ASP A 721 29.47 -23.14 -10.76
N PRO A 722 29.07 -24.32 -11.28
CA PRO A 722 29.10 -24.62 -12.72
C PRO A 722 28.19 -23.74 -13.60
N PHE A 723 27.19 -23.10 -13.02
CA PHE A 723 26.25 -22.22 -13.74
C PHE A 723 26.71 -20.76 -13.76
N ILE A 724 27.75 -20.41 -13.00
CA ILE A 724 28.27 -19.04 -12.99
C ILE A 724 29.00 -18.78 -14.31
N PRO A 725 28.57 -17.78 -15.11
CA PRO A 725 29.19 -17.52 -16.40
C PRO A 725 30.64 -17.02 -16.23
N ILE A 726 31.50 -17.44 -17.09
CA ILE A 726 32.89 -16.93 -17.19
C ILE A 726 32.89 -15.58 -17.91
N GLU A 727 32.05 -15.46 -18.97
CA GLU A 727 31.88 -14.23 -19.73
C GLU A 727 30.86 -13.31 -19.02
N THR A 728 31.21 -12.04 -18.92
CA THR A 728 30.42 -11.01 -18.25
C THR A 728 29.46 -10.26 -19.18
N THR A 729 29.62 -10.48 -20.49
CA THR A 729 28.78 -9.89 -21.55
C THR A 729 27.88 -10.91 -22.18
N ILE A 730 26.64 -10.49 -22.55
CA ILE A 730 25.67 -11.35 -23.20
C ILE A 730 25.78 -11.18 -24.71
N ASP A 731 26.04 -12.27 -25.42
CA ASP A 731 25.92 -12.27 -26.88
C ASP A 731 24.43 -12.25 -27.27
N ILE A 732 23.94 -11.05 -27.61
CA ILE A 732 22.53 -10.81 -27.96
C ILE A 732 22.10 -11.61 -29.20
N ASN A 733 23.05 -11.93 -30.08
CA ASN A 733 22.78 -12.67 -31.33
C ASN A 733 22.72 -14.19 -31.11
N HIS A 734 23.11 -14.68 -29.94
CA HIS A 734 23.06 -16.09 -29.62
C HIS A 734 21.58 -16.56 -29.47
N PRO A 735 21.13 -17.63 -30.14
CA PRO A 735 19.73 -18.05 -30.13
C PRO A 735 19.18 -18.35 -28.73
N ASN A 736 20.05 -18.70 -27.75
CA ASN A 736 19.69 -18.98 -26.38
C ASN A 736 19.99 -17.83 -25.40
N ALA A 737 20.34 -16.63 -25.88
CA ALA A 737 20.72 -15.50 -25.03
C ALA A 737 19.70 -15.19 -23.93
N LYS A 738 18.41 -15.14 -24.30
CA LYS A 738 17.30 -14.91 -23.35
C LYS A 738 17.21 -16.01 -22.29
N ASN A 739 17.31 -17.27 -22.67
CA ASN A 739 17.23 -18.39 -21.72
C ASN A 739 18.44 -18.41 -20.78
N ASN A 740 19.63 -18.12 -21.29
CA ASN A 740 20.85 -18.04 -20.47
C ASN A 740 20.73 -16.91 -19.45
N TYR A 741 20.21 -15.73 -19.83
CA TYR A 741 20.01 -14.62 -18.91
C TYR A 741 19.00 -14.95 -17.83
N GLU A 742 17.87 -15.58 -18.18
CA GLU A 742 16.86 -16.03 -17.21
C GLU A 742 17.44 -17.06 -16.23
N ILE A 743 18.25 -18.01 -16.68
CA ILE A 743 18.94 -18.97 -15.79
C ILE A 743 19.81 -18.23 -14.76
N ILE A 744 20.61 -17.24 -15.19
CA ILE A 744 21.44 -16.43 -14.29
C ILE A 744 20.61 -15.62 -13.29
N LYS A 745 19.48 -15.08 -13.73
CA LYS A 745 18.54 -14.39 -12.85
C LYS A 745 17.98 -15.33 -11.75
N TYR A 746 17.61 -16.55 -12.10
CA TYR A 746 17.15 -17.55 -11.12
C TYR A 746 18.28 -18.10 -10.26
N LEU A 747 19.48 -18.17 -10.80
CA LEU A 747 20.69 -18.48 -10.04
C LEU A 747 20.89 -17.45 -8.93
N LEU A 748 20.86 -16.15 -9.27
CA LEU A 748 20.97 -15.06 -8.30
C LEU A 748 19.80 -15.04 -7.30
N LEU A 749 18.60 -15.41 -7.71
CA LEU A 749 17.47 -15.60 -6.80
C LEU A 749 17.72 -16.75 -5.83
N SER A 750 18.24 -17.87 -6.31
CA SER A 750 18.59 -19.03 -5.48
C SER A 750 19.65 -18.67 -4.43
N MET A 751 20.68 -17.91 -4.83
CA MET A 751 21.70 -17.37 -3.93
C MET A 751 21.09 -16.52 -2.81
N ARG A 752 20.07 -15.73 -3.10
CA ARG A 752 19.33 -14.93 -2.09
C ARG A 752 18.54 -15.76 -1.11
N LEU A 753 18.11 -16.96 -1.49
CA LEU A 753 17.26 -17.83 -0.66
C LEU A 753 18.06 -18.85 0.16
N SER A 754 19.35 -19.04 -0.13
CA SER A 754 20.24 -19.99 0.55
C SER A 754 20.27 -19.83 2.06
N ASN A 755 20.46 -20.93 2.77
CA ASN A 755 20.66 -20.97 4.22
C ASN A 755 21.64 -22.08 4.61
N PRO A 756 22.78 -21.77 5.25
CA PRO A 756 23.38 -20.45 5.44
C PRO A 756 23.59 -19.66 4.13
N PRO A 757 23.85 -18.34 4.20
CA PRO A 757 24.19 -17.54 3.04
C PRO A 757 25.42 -18.11 2.30
N ILE A 758 25.38 -18.09 0.98
CA ILE A 758 26.56 -18.48 0.18
C ILE A 758 27.69 -17.45 0.35
N PRO A 759 28.93 -17.81 0.03
CA PRO A 759 30.06 -16.89 0.07
C PRO A 759 29.83 -15.68 -0.83
N LEU A 760 30.04 -14.46 -0.28
CA LEU A 760 29.79 -13.21 -1.01
C LEU A 760 30.69 -13.05 -2.24
N ASP A 761 31.90 -13.62 -2.21
CA ASP A 761 32.81 -13.59 -3.35
C ASP A 761 32.25 -14.20 -4.63
N LEU A 762 31.36 -15.22 -4.51
CA LEU A 762 30.68 -15.81 -5.66
C LEU A 762 29.69 -14.83 -6.29
N ILE A 763 29.02 -14.03 -5.46
CA ILE A 763 28.08 -12.99 -5.94
C ILE A 763 28.87 -11.85 -6.59
N VAL A 764 30.01 -11.47 -6.01
CA VAL A 764 30.87 -10.41 -6.56
C VAL A 764 31.34 -10.74 -7.98
N ARG A 765 31.55 -12.03 -8.31
CA ARG A 765 31.86 -12.46 -9.69
C ARG A 765 30.76 -12.10 -10.71
N LEU A 766 29.51 -11.93 -10.25
CA LEU A 766 28.36 -11.54 -11.07
C LEU A 766 28.03 -10.02 -10.94
N CYS A 767 28.83 -9.26 -10.18
CA CYS A 767 28.67 -7.80 -10.06
C CYS A 767 29.48 -7.04 -11.13
N VAL A 768 29.48 -7.55 -12.37
CA VAL A 768 30.23 -6.99 -13.51
C VAL A 768 29.43 -7.16 -14.81
N GLY A 769 29.72 -6.35 -15.82
CA GLY A 769 29.11 -6.44 -17.15
C GLY A 769 27.58 -6.36 -17.12
N ASP A 770 26.92 -7.19 -17.92
CA ASP A 770 25.46 -7.18 -18.10
C ASP A 770 24.68 -7.74 -16.89
N TYR A 771 25.37 -8.41 -15.98
CA TYR A 771 24.77 -8.96 -14.75
C TYR A 771 24.85 -8.02 -13.55
N LEU A 772 25.55 -6.87 -13.69
CA LEU A 772 25.89 -5.94 -12.63
C LEU A 772 24.69 -5.57 -11.73
N SER A 773 23.59 -5.13 -12.31
CA SER A 773 22.42 -4.63 -11.56
C SER A 773 21.79 -5.71 -10.68
N ILE A 774 21.62 -6.93 -11.22
CA ILE A 774 21.01 -8.05 -10.51
C ILE A 774 21.99 -8.61 -9.48
N GLY A 775 23.28 -8.63 -9.81
CA GLY A 775 24.39 -9.03 -8.91
C GLY A 775 24.44 -8.13 -7.66
N LEU A 776 24.46 -6.82 -7.82
CA LEU A 776 24.51 -5.85 -6.72
C LEU A 776 23.27 -5.92 -5.82
N TYR A 777 22.09 -6.09 -6.41
CA TYR A 777 20.86 -6.31 -5.63
C TYR A 777 20.92 -7.59 -4.78
N THR A 778 21.47 -8.66 -5.36
CA THR A 778 21.65 -9.94 -4.66
C THR A 778 22.69 -9.79 -3.55
N LEU A 779 23.80 -9.13 -3.83
CA LEU A 779 24.87 -8.85 -2.85
C LEU A 779 24.32 -8.13 -1.62
N THR A 780 23.54 -7.05 -1.80
CA THR A 780 22.89 -6.34 -0.68
C THR A 780 21.99 -7.25 0.14
N SER A 781 21.17 -8.07 -0.53
CA SER A 781 20.23 -8.96 0.16
C SER A 781 20.92 -10.04 0.99
N VAL A 782 22.02 -10.60 0.48
CA VAL A 782 22.79 -11.65 1.16
C VAL A 782 23.66 -11.04 2.27
N SER A 783 24.27 -9.88 2.03
CA SER A 783 25.08 -9.16 3.04
C SER A 783 24.30 -8.86 4.33
N ARG A 784 23.03 -8.59 4.25
CA ARG A 784 22.17 -8.38 5.45
C ARG A 784 22.06 -9.62 6.36
N ARG A 785 22.35 -10.81 5.83
CA ARG A 785 22.31 -12.09 6.56
C ARG A 785 23.68 -12.67 6.86
N THR A 786 24.73 -12.10 6.28
CA THR A 786 26.12 -12.49 6.47
C THR A 786 26.72 -11.72 7.65
N SER A 787 27.66 -12.31 8.36
CA SER A 787 28.38 -11.70 9.50
C SER A 787 29.13 -10.43 9.08
N LEU A 788 29.09 -9.41 9.95
CA LEU A 788 29.61 -8.08 9.63
C LEU A 788 31.06 -8.07 9.17
N PRO A 789 32.01 -8.80 9.80
CA PRO A 789 33.42 -8.82 9.35
C PRO A 789 33.58 -9.26 7.90
N LYS A 790 32.81 -10.27 7.45
CA LYS A 790 32.82 -10.73 6.06
C LYS A 790 32.31 -9.67 5.10
N VAL A 791 31.23 -8.96 5.49
CA VAL A 791 30.65 -7.92 4.64
C VAL A 791 31.57 -6.71 4.54
N ILE A 792 32.23 -6.31 5.61
CA ILE A 792 33.26 -5.25 5.61
C ILE A 792 34.38 -5.57 4.61
N SER A 793 34.92 -6.80 4.65
CA SER A 793 35.94 -7.25 3.70
C SER A 793 35.48 -7.14 2.24
N ILE A 794 34.22 -7.53 1.97
CA ILE A 794 33.68 -7.41 0.61
C ILE A 794 33.45 -5.94 0.21
N ALA A 795 32.93 -5.11 1.10
CA ALA A 795 32.75 -3.68 0.81
C ALA A 795 34.10 -3.01 0.46
N GLN A 796 35.16 -3.32 1.19
CA GLN A 796 36.52 -2.84 0.88
C GLN A 796 37.01 -3.34 -0.49
N LYS A 797 36.78 -4.62 -0.83
CA LYS A 797 37.08 -5.18 -2.15
C LYS A 797 36.36 -4.46 -3.28
N LEU A 798 35.10 -4.10 -3.09
CA LEU A 798 34.32 -3.36 -4.09
C LEU A 798 34.91 -1.97 -4.39
N MET A 799 35.62 -1.36 -3.45
CA MET A 799 36.24 -0.04 -3.65
C MET A 799 37.40 -0.06 -4.67
N SER A 800 37.93 -1.22 -5.03
CA SER A 800 38.95 -1.39 -6.08
C SER A 800 38.39 -1.74 -7.47
N MET A 801 37.06 -1.77 -7.60
CA MET A 801 36.34 -2.18 -8.82
C MET A 801 35.77 -0.96 -9.58
N ASP A 802 34.87 -1.20 -10.55
CA ASP A 802 34.23 -0.17 -11.35
C ASP A 802 33.43 0.84 -10.54
N VAL A 803 33.17 2.02 -11.12
CA VAL A 803 32.47 3.15 -10.48
C VAL A 803 31.16 2.72 -9.79
N THR A 804 30.32 1.95 -10.47
CA THR A 804 29.03 1.50 -9.91
C THR A 804 29.20 0.58 -8.70
N THR A 805 30.18 -0.30 -8.73
CA THR A 805 30.51 -1.20 -7.61
C THR A 805 31.09 -0.45 -6.44
N ARG A 806 31.94 0.57 -6.66
CA ARG A 806 32.47 1.45 -5.58
C ARG A 806 31.33 2.15 -4.85
N LYS A 807 30.37 2.75 -5.59
CA LYS A 807 29.18 3.36 -5.01
C LYS A 807 28.42 2.37 -4.11
N HIS A 808 28.30 1.14 -4.57
CA HIS A 808 27.64 0.08 -3.80
C HIS A 808 28.41 -0.31 -2.55
N GLY A 809 29.74 -0.34 -2.62
CA GLY A 809 30.63 -0.55 -1.47
C GLY A 809 30.41 0.49 -0.37
N ILE A 810 30.30 1.78 -0.72
CA ILE A 810 29.97 2.87 0.21
C ILE A 810 28.60 2.62 0.87
N GLY A 811 27.58 2.27 0.07
CA GLY A 811 26.24 1.96 0.60
C GLY A 811 26.22 0.75 1.56
N LEU A 812 27.06 -0.28 1.31
CA LEU A 812 27.21 -1.40 2.24
C LEU A 812 27.85 -0.96 3.55
N MET A 813 28.95 -0.18 3.51
CA MET A 813 29.61 0.34 4.73
C MET A 813 28.63 1.16 5.57
N TYR A 814 27.87 2.07 4.95
CA TYR A 814 26.82 2.84 5.65
C TYR A 814 25.79 1.96 6.36
N MET A 815 25.43 0.83 5.75
CA MET A 815 24.38 -0.08 6.29
C MET A 815 24.87 -0.89 7.49
N ILE A 816 26.16 -1.18 7.59
CA ILE A 816 26.69 -2.23 8.49
C ILE A 816 27.56 -1.72 9.63
N THR A 817 28.36 -0.67 9.41
CA THR A 817 29.38 -0.21 10.36
C THR A 817 28.82 0.69 11.45
N THR A 818 29.60 0.88 12.50
CA THR A 818 29.34 1.92 13.51
C THR A 818 29.60 3.30 12.91
N MET A 819 29.08 4.35 13.54
CA MET A 819 29.27 5.72 13.05
C MET A 819 30.76 6.08 12.98
N HIS A 820 31.54 5.71 13.97
CA HIS A 820 32.99 5.96 14.01
C HIS A 820 33.76 5.23 12.90
N GLU A 821 33.49 3.94 12.68
CA GLU A 821 34.11 3.17 11.58
C GLU A 821 33.71 3.71 10.20
N LEU A 822 32.45 4.14 10.06
CA LEU A 822 31.96 4.74 8.84
C LEU A 822 32.67 6.06 8.54
N THR A 823 32.79 6.95 9.51
CA THR A 823 33.46 8.26 9.33
C THR A 823 34.91 8.10 8.95
N ASP A 824 35.64 7.20 9.59
CA ASP A 824 37.04 6.87 9.24
C ASP A 824 37.15 6.33 7.79
N PHE A 825 36.25 5.41 7.42
CA PHE A 825 36.21 4.88 6.05
C PHE A 825 35.92 5.94 5.01
N LEU A 826 34.90 6.80 5.27
CA LEU A 826 34.49 7.87 4.36
C LEU A 826 35.62 8.91 4.16
N GLN A 827 36.31 9.33 5.22
CA GLN A 827 37.43 10.26 5.14
C GLN A 827 38.57 9.69 4.28
N LYS A 828 38.99 8.44 4.56
CA LYS A 828 40.05 7.77 3.77
C LYS A 828 39.68 7.66 2.30
N THR A 829 38.42 7.32 2.04
CA THR A 829 37.95 7.16 0.65
C THR A 829 37.84 8.50 -0.05
N TRP A 830 37.32 9.55 0.62
CA TRP A 830 37.22 10.91 0.07
C TRP A 830 38.60 11.46 -0.37
N ALA A 831 39.63 11.20 0.39
CA ALA A 831 41.00 11.69 0.12
C ALA A 831 41.58 11.12 -1.19
N ILE A 832 41.19 9.92 -1.62
CA ILE A 832 41.78 9.22 -2.77
C ILE A 832 40.88 9.15 -3.99
N GLU A 833 39.57 9.29 -3.78
CA GLU A 833 38.58 9.14 -4.87
C GLU A 833 38.57 10.36 -5.81
N LYS A 834 38.60 10.10 -7.11
CA LYS A 834 38.60 11.11 -8.17
C LYS A 834 37.35 11.11 -9.04
N ASP A 835 36.58 10.02 -9.06
CA ASP A 835 35.38 9.95 -9.89
C ASP A 835 34.27 10.81 -9.29
N HIS A 836 33.73 11.75 -10.08
CA HIS A 836 32.68 12.69 -9.63
C HIS A 836 31.45 12.01 -9.07
N SER A 837 31.01 10.94 -9.71
CA SER A 837 29.77 10.28 -9.32
C SER A 837 29.91 9.43 -8.06
N VAL A 838 31.12 8.96 -7.74
CA VAL A 838 31.45 8.32 -6.45
C VAL A 838 31.61 9.38 -5.37
N ARG A 839 32.28 10.51 -5.68
CA ARG A 839 32.42 11.64 -4.76
C ARG A 839 31.05 12.22 -4.37
N GLN A 840 30.09 12.26 -5.30
CA GLN A 840 28.72 12.65 -5.01
C GLN A 840 28.08 11.73 -3.95
N ILE A 841 28.18 10.42 -4.08
CA ILE A 841 27.63 9.46 -3.10
C ILE A 841 28.34 9.57 -1.75
N LEU A 842 29.66 9.78 -1.73
CA LEU A 842 30.40 10.05 -0.50
C LEU A 842 29.88 11.32 0.18
N PHE A 843 29.73 12.41 -0.56
CA PHE A 843 29.24 13.68 -0.05
C PHE A 843 27.82 13.57 0.51
N GLU A 844 26.90 12.93 -0.21
CA GLU A 844 25.55 12.64 0.28
C GLU A 844 25.57 11.78 1.54
N THR A 845 26.50 10.82 1.64
CA THR A 845 26.66 9.97 2.84
C THR A 845 27.15 10.78 4.03
N PHE A 846 28.11 11.70 3.85
CA PHE A 846 28.54 12.62 4.90
C PHE A 846 27.39 13.50 5.40
N GLN A 847 26.56 14.05 4.48
CA GLN A 847 25.38 14.81 4.85
C GLN A 847 24.38 13.98 5.65
N ILE A 848 24.13 12.74 5.23
CA ILE A 848 23.22 11.83 5.93
C ILE A 848 23.78 11.50 7.33
N CYS A 849 25.09 11.28 7.49
CA CYS A 849 25.71 11.04 8.79
C CYS A 849 25.48 12.22 9.72
N PHE A 850 25.78 13.44 9.26
CA PHE A 850 25.56 14.65 10.05
C PHE A 850 24.08 14.87 10.42
N LEU A 851 23.16 14.72 9.46
CA LEU A 851 21.71 14.92 9.70
C LEU A 851 21.09 13.82 10.57
N SER A 852 21.69 12.64 10.60
CA SER A 852 21.19 11.50 11.40
C SER A 852 21.61 11.58 12.87
N ASP A 853 22.80 12.13 13.12
CA ASP A 853 23.37 12.33 14.46
C ASP A 853 24.20 13.62 14.50
N PRO A 854 23.55 14.79 14.62
CA PRO A 854 24.22 16.07 14.68
C PRO A 854 25.04 16.21 15.99
N ASN A 855 26.32 16.02 15.90
CA ASN A 855 27.27 16.16 17.01
C ASN A 855 28.55 16.86 16.52
N PRO A 856 29.46 17.31 17.43
CA PRO A 856 30.66 18.01 17.04
C PRO A 856 31.59 17.23 16.09
N GLU A 857 31.61 15.89 16.19
CA GLU A 857 32.47 15.03 15.34
C GLU A 857 31.92 14.96 13.91
N THR A 858 30.63 14.64 13.76
CA THR A 858 29.98 14.59 12.45
C THR A 858 29.95 15.97 11.78
N TRP A 859 29.82 17.03 12.57
CA TRP A 859 29.92 18.41 12.08
C TRP A 859 31.34 18.73 11.58
N SER A 860 32.38 18.43 12.38
CA SER A 860 33.76 18.64 11.98
C SER A 860 34.11 17.92 10.68
N LEU A 861 33.66 16.68 10.55
CA LEU A 861 33.82 15.86 9.38
C LEU A 861 33.15 16.49 8.13
N TYR A 862 31.90 16.95 8.28
CA TYR A 862 31.19 17.65 7.23
C TYR A 862 31.91 18.92 6.79
N CYS A 863 32.41 19.73 7.75
CA CYS A 863 33.19 20.94 7.48
C CYS A 863 34.45 20.62 6.67
N GLN A 864 35.20 19.58 7.07
CA GLN A 864 36.41 19.15 6.34
C GLN A 864 36.08 18.74 4.90
N THR A 865 34.99 17.99 4.71
CA THR A 865 34.57 17.56 3.38
C THR A 865 34.20 18.75 2.50
N VAL A 866 33.42 19.70 3.02
CA VAL A 866 33.03 20.93 2.28
C VAL A 866 34.25 21.80 1.96
N SER A 867 35.19 21.95 2.90
CA SER A 867 36.41 22.77 2.70
C SER A 867 37.41 22.20 1.68
N THR A 868 37.26 20.92 1.32
CA THR A 868 38.14 20.24 0.34
C THR A 868 37.48 20.05 -1.03
N LEU A 869 36.34 20.67 -1.27
CA LEU A 869 35.71 20.70 -2.60
C LEU A 869 36.62 21.39 -3.62
N SER A 870 36.72 20.83 -4.81
CA SER A 870 37.52 21.31 -5.93
C SER A 870 36.64 21.72 -7.12
N LEU A 871 37.24 22.32 -8.16
CA LEU A 871 36.54 22.65 -9.42
C LEU A 871 35.85 21.44 -10.05
N ASP A 872 36.43 20.29 -9.87
CA ASP A 872 35.85 19.03 -10.34
C ASP A 872 34.55 18.68 -9.58
N ASP A 873 34.34 19.26 -8.41
CA ASP A 873 33.14 19.06 -7.59
C ASP A 873 32.09 20.20 -7.78
N GLU A 874 32.21 21.04 -8.84
CA GLU A 874 31.29 22.18 -9.09
C GLU A 874 29.82 21.75 -9.07
N ALA A 875 29.50 20.54 -9.57
CA ALA A 875 28.15 20.00 -9.54
C ALA A 875 27.60 19.87 -8.12
N LEU A 876 28.43 19.48 -7.14
CA LEU A 876 28.04 19.36 -5.73
C LEU A 876 27.73 20.72 -5.11
N VAL A 877 28.48 21.74 -5.48
CA VAL A 877 28.21 23.13 -5.07
C VAL A 877 26.87 23.63 -5.65
N SER A 878 26.52 23.23 -6.87
CA SER A 878 25.26 23.62 -7.50
C SER A 878 24.01 22.98 -6.88
N GLU A 879 24.17 21.86 -6.18
CA GLU A 879 23.08 21.10 -5.52
C GLU A 879 22.88 21.46 -4.05
N MET A 880 23.56 22.48 -3.55
CA MET A 880 23.39 22.96 -2.18
C MET A 880 21.95 23.23 -1.83
N LYS A 881 21.50 22.67 -0.74
CA LYS A 881 20.16 22.87 -0.20
C LYS A 881 20.25 23.05 1.30
N LEU A 882 19.48 23.99 1.82
CA LEU A 882 19.27 24.07 3.25
C LEU A 882 18.29 22.96 3.66
N PHE A 883 18.75 22.06 4.53
CA PHE A 883 17.94 20.93 4.95
C PHE A 883 17.10 21.32 6.17
N SER A 884 15.80 21.07 6.12
CA SER A 884 14.85 21.31 7.22
C SER A 884 15.15 20.51 8.50
N LYS A 885 16.18 19.65 8.49
CA LYS A 885 16.59 18.81 9.61
C LYS A 885 17.87 19.29 10.31
N ILE A 886 18.45 20.40 9.89
CA ILE A 886 19.66 20.94 10.56
C ILE A 886 19.19 21.51 11.90
N PRO A 887 19.77 21.11 13.05
CA PRO A 887 19.45 21.70 14.33
C PRO A 887 19.76 23.19 14.34
N SER A 888 18.95 23.97 15.07
CA SER A 888 19.06 25.43 15.10
C SER A 888 20.45 25.92 15.49
N GLU A 889 21.16 25.22 16.37
CA GLU A 889 22.54 25.52 16.81
C GLU A 889 23.60 25.39 15.69
N TYR A 890 23.34 24.62 14.65
CA TYR A 890 24.24 24.45 13.51
C TYR A 890 23.84 25.31 12.29
N VAL A 891 22.63 25.86 12.23
CA VAL A 891 22.14 26.57 11.04
C VAL A 891 23.07 27.73 10.64
N VAL A 892 23.41 28.62 11.58
CA VAL A 892 24.28 29.77 11.31
C VAL A 892 25.67 29.32 10.86
N ARG A 893 26.26 28.30 11.53
CA ARG A 893 27.55 27.72 11.17
C ARG A 893 27.52 27.04 9.79
N TYR A 894 26.42 26.41 9.44
CA TYR A 894 26.21 25.78 8.13
C TYR A 894 26.17 26.83 7.01
N LEU A 895 25.45 27.91 7.23
CA LEU A 895 25.36 29.02 6.28
C LEU A 895 26.73 29.68 6.07
N ASP A 896 27.46 29.99 7.16
CA ASP A 896 28.79 30.58 7.10
C ASP A 896 29.78 29.69 6.38
N LEU A 897 29.79 28.39 6.68
CA LEU A 897 30.61 27.39 5.98
C LEU A 897 30.41 27.43 4.47
N TRP A 898 29.14 27.39 4.01
CA TRP A 898 28.87 27.36 2.58
C TRP A 898 29.15 28.68 1.89
N LEU A 899 28.77 29.81 2.50
CA LEU A 899 29.07 31.13 1.94
C LEU A 899 30.59 31.35 1.81
N LYS A 900 31.35 30.95 2.83
CA LYS A 900 32.80 30.99 2.80
C LYS A 900 33.37 30.08 1.69
N THR A 901 32.89 28.82 1.61
CA THR A 901 33.34 27.88 0.58
C THR A 901 33.09 28.38 -0.83
N ILE A 902 31.90 28.97 -1.12
CA ILE A 902 31.58 29.52 -2.44
C ILE A 902 32.50 30.68 -2.77
N ASN A 903 32.76 31.58 -1.81
CA ASN A 903 33.63 32.76 -2.03
C ASN A 903 35.09 32.38 -2.27
N ASP A 904 35.59 31.43 -1.48
CA ASP A 904 36.99 30.95 -1.56
C ASP A 904 37.24 29.98 -2.72
N PHE A 905 36.17 29.57 -3.45
CA PHE A 905 36.27 28.57 -4.50
C PHE A 905 37.12 29.06 -5.68
N GLN A 906 38.31 28.50 -5.79
CA GLN A 906 39.28 28.88 -6.83
C GLN A 906 38.82 28.42 -8.22
N GLY A 907 38.91 29.32 -9.23
CA GLY A 907 38.59 29.02 -10.62
C GLY A 907 37.14 29.25 -11.04
N LEU A 908 36.24 29.60 -10.12
CA LEU A 908 34.92 30.12 -10.49
C LEU A 908 34.98 31.63 -10.72
N ASP A 909 34.32 32.11 -11.81
CA ASP A 909 34.10 33.52 -12.04
C ASP A 909 33.07 34.10 -11.06
N ASP A 910 33.12 35.42 -10.83
CA ASP A 910 32.24 36.09 -9.86
C ASP A 910 30.75 35.96 -10.25
N GLN A 911 30.46 35.86 -11.54
CA GLN A 911 29.08 35.69 -12.00
C GLN A 911 28.49 34.32 -11.60
N LYS A 912 29.28 33.24 -11.70
CA LYS A 912 28.88 31.92 -11.24
C LYS A 912 28.77 31.85 -9.72
N LYS A 913 29.74 32.45 -8.99
CA LYS A 913 29.70 32.55 -7.52
C LYS A 913 28.40 33.21 -7.05
N ASN A 914 28.06 34.36 -7.62
CA ASN A 914 26.84 35.09 -7.30
C ASN A 914 25.58 34.27 -7.62
N LYS A 915 25.57 33.51 -8.74
CA LYS A 915 24.47 32.62 -9.07
C LYS A 915 24.29 31.50 -8.05
N TYR A 916 25.35 30.87 -7.57
CA TYR A 916 25.28 29.82 -6.55
C TYR A 916 24.82 30.38 -5.20
N VAL A 917 25.32 31.54 -4.80
CA VAL A 917 24.87 32.21 -3.58
C VAL A 917 23.40 32.60 -3.66
N ALA A 918 22.94 33.17 -4.78
CA ALA A 918 21.52 33.52 -4.98
C ALA A 918 20.63 32.27 -4.90
N LYS A 919 21.06 31.17 -5.53
CA LYS A 919 20.34 29.88 -5.46
C LYS A 919 20.28 29.33 -4.03
N PHE A 920 21.37 29.46 -3.26
CA PHE A 920 21.44 29.03 -1.87
C PHE A 920 20.55 29.91 -0.97
N LEU A 921 20.62 31.23 -1.10
CA LEU A 921 19.79 32.17 -0.36
C LEU A 921 18.31 32.03 -0.68
N ALA A 922 17.95 31.66 -1.89
CA ALA A 922 16.57 31.37 -2.27
C ALA A 922 15.96 30.16 -1.52
N THR A 923 16.77 29.35 -0.83
CA THR A 923 16.29 28.28 0.05
C THR A 923 15.97 28.74 1.47
N PHE A 924 16.22 30.01 1.81
CA PHE A 924 15.97 30.55 3.13
C PHE A 924 14.48 30.79 3.35
N THR A 925 14.06 30.55 4.58
CA THR A 925 12.69 30.77 5.04
C THR A 925 12.70 31.83 6.15
N GLU A 926 11.55 32.42 6.44
CA GLU A 926 11.41 33.43 7.52
C GLU A 926 11.92 32.91 8.87
N SER A 927 11.69 31.63 9.16
CA SER A 927 12.19 31.00 10.40
C SER A 927 13.71 30.94 10.48
N ILE A 928 14.41 30.88 9.35
CA ILE A 928 15.87 30.90 9.28
C ILE A 928 16.36 32.34 9.53
N PHE A 929 15.73 33.35 8.92
CA PHE A 929 16.08 34.73 9.16
C PHE A 929 15.98 35.11 10.64
N ASN A 930 14.99 34.57 11.37
CA ASN A 930 14.84 34.80 12.81
C ASN A 930 15.94 34.16 13.68
N LEU A 931 16.73 33.22 13.13
CA LEU A 931 17.89 32.63 13.81
C LEU A 931 19.20 33.39 13.52
N LEU A 932 19.22 34.29 12.54
CA LEU A 932 20.40 35.07 12.14
C LEU A 932 20.51 36.33 13.00
N SER A 933 21.75 36.68 13.40
CA SER A 933 21.98 37.99 14.01
C SER A 933 21.87 39.11 12.96
N GLU A 934 21.52 40.31 13.39
CA GLU A 934 21.48 41.48 12.51
C GLU A 934 22.83 41.72 11.84
N GLU A 935 23.93 41.52 12.55
CA GLU A 935 25.28 41.66 12.03
C GLU A 935 25.58 40.62 10.92
N PHE A 936 25.15 39.36 11.11
CA PHE A 936 25.32 38.33 10.11
C PHE A 936 24.48 38.60 8.86
N THR A 937 23.24 39.07 9.06
CA THR A 937 22.31 39.40 7.97
C THR A 937 22.82 40.62 7.17
N GLU A 938 23.31 41.67 7.83
CA GLU A 938 23.94 42.82 7.18
C GLU A 938 25.19 42.43 6.40
N ASN A 939 26.05 41.55 6.95
CA ASN A 939 27.23 41.06 6.27
C ASN A 939 26.89 40.25 5.00
N ILE A 940 25.86 39.46 5.01
CA ILE A 940 25.34 38.78 3.81
C ILE A 940 24.82 39.84 2.81
N LEU A 941 23.95 40.74 3.21
CA LEU A 941 23.36 41.75 2.33
C LEU A 941 24.37 42.74 1.75
N ARG A 942 25.49 43.06 2.47
CA ARG A 942 26.56 43.92 1.95
C ARG A 942 27.49 43.21 0.98
N ARG A 943 27.58 41.88 1.02
CA ARG A 943 28.45 41.11 0.13
C ARG A 943 27.80 40.73 -1.18
N PHE A 944 26.50 40.78 -1.24
CA PHE A 944 25.67 40.38 -2.38
C PHE A 944 24.57 41.39 -2.69
#